data_38fbe6299bddf07f9aec8657b4a54222
#
_entry.id   38fbe6299bddf07f9aec8657b4a54222
#
_cell.length_a   1.000
_cell.length_b   1.000
_cell.length_c   1.000
_cell.angle_alpha   90.00
_cell.angle_beta   90.00
_cell.angle_gamma   90.00
#
_symmetry.space_group_name_H-M   'P 1'
#
loop_
_entity.id
_entity.type
_entity.pdbx_description
1 polymer ?
#
loop_
_entity_poly.entity_id
_entity_poly.type
_entity_poly.pdbx_seq_one_letter_code
_entity_poly.pdbx_strand_id
1 'polypeptide(L)'
;MTAPASAARLSVSLVGRLVVRFKGRLIELRTQKAGAVLGYLALTEAKHESRERLVGLLWSRSDEEKARASLRQVVRELRSAFEDAGSHGFVAGRLAIQLDPEQLEVDVESILRAAESGSVHPLLLNTRRLDDRILEGMDDLDPSFRGWVLAKRQTIHDRLMRSLKAGLVGNGVAVSVKKQMATAIVNLDPTHEEGCCHLMRMRAEEGDVAGALRIYRTLWNLLDRDYGMEPSPVTEELVAKIKLGAFEQPLALGAVDERASRVNRRNIERAVPRAAVVKAPAKTCLVLRAFAMHGIDSDHAYLVQGFHQHLAASLVRFREWSVVDRAPTPLAPSAPDSAAQYCIETTAYQAGPEINIVMVLRDDTTGIYVWSESFRLGLGNWFEAQQRIIRRIATSLNVQLTTERLTRLAGEPDVSLDIRDRWLRGQSLMFKFDAESWQRAVTIFRDAIRENPAFSPCYSSLVQMNNIEHFVHPGIFRDRDKAKATLELAKKAVQLDPVDSRAHLCYGWSYVMAYREAEAGSHMDLACELNDNDPWTLLSSAGYCGYCGSIEQARSRAHQALALSPAPSYLEWAYHGVIRFLCGDYAGALETFDRAQGVLKTMPAWRAAALFHLGEAAMAREEAQRFMNGIRSFWVGSSLPTDEVITHWLLQAHPISVPVRREALRQGLGGAGFPVQGITRLA
;
A
#
# COMPACT_ATOMS: atom_id res chain seq x y z
N MET A 1 37.50 37.46 -22.65
CA MET A 1 36.91 36.12 -22.53
C MET A 1 35.51 36.28 -21.99
N THR A 2 34.54 36.27 -22.85
CA THR A 2 33.11 36.32 -22.52
C THR A 2 32.70 35.04 -21.82
N ALA A 3 32.11 35.16 -20.62
CA ALA A 3 31.51 34.02 -19.90
C ALA A 3 30.51 33.31 -20.82
N PRO A 4 30.46 31.95 -20.82
CA PRO A 4 29.50 31.23 -21.63
C PRO A 4 28.10 31.61 -21.15
N ALA A 5 27.26 32.03 -22.10
CA ALA A 5 25.84 32.32 -21.85
C ALA A 5 25.21 31.10 -21.14
N SER A 6 24.72 31.32 -19.93
CA SER A 6 23.96 30.31 -19.17
C SER A 6 22.86 29.77 -20.09
N ALA A 7 22.97 28.54 -20.52
CA ALA A 7 21.95 27.87 -21.31
C ALA A 7 20.61 28.01 -20.58
N ALA A 8 19.60 28.48 -21.30
CA ALA A 8 18.28 28.74 -20.72
C ALA A 8 17.67 27.44 -20.26
N ARG A 9 17.64 27.21 -18.92
CA ARG A 9 17.14 25.99 -18.30
C ARG A 9 15.66 26.08 -18.00
N LEU A 10 14.98 24.95 -18.15
CA LEU A 10 13.62 24.73 -17.73
C LEU A 10 13.65 24.40 -16.23
N SER A 11 13.11 25.28 -15.40
CA SER A 11 13.02 25.06 -13.95
C SER A 11 11.66 24.47 -13.60
N VAL A 12 11.67 23.32 -12.93
CA VAL A 12 10.48 22.62 -12.43
C VAL A 12 10.55 22.54 -10.93
N SER A 13 9.67 23.25 -10.25
CA SER A 13 9.53 23.21 -8.81
C SER A 13 8.39 22.25 -8.44
N LEU A 14 8.72 21.23 -7.66
CA LEU A 14 7.84 20.15 -7.26
C LEU A 14 7.48 20.22 -5.76
N VAL A 15 8.25 20.96 -4.98
CA VAL A 15 7.97 21.17 -3.56
C VAL A 15 6.85 22.21 -3.42
N GLY A 16 5.70 21.79 -2.94
CA GLY A 16 4.45 22.52 -2.98
C GLY A 16 3.68 22.25 -4.28
N ARG A 17 2.94 23.23 -4.73
CA ARG A 17 2.27 23.15 -6.02
C ARG A 17 3.28 23.15 -7.15
N LEU A 18 3.06 22.32 -8.15
CA LEU A 18 3.91 22.29 -9.35
C LEU A 18 3.99 23.67 -10.00
N VAL A 19 5.20 24.17 -10.19
CA VAL A 19 5.48 25.41 -10.92
C VAL A 19 6.56 25.14 -11.95
N VAL A 20 6.29 25.54 -13.18
CA VAL A 20 7.22 25.40 -14.32
C VAL A 20 7.61 26.76 -14.85
N ARG A 21 8.90 27.01 -15.02
CA ARG A 21 9.42 28.26 -15.54
C ARG A 21 10.46 28.01 -16.63
N PHE A 22 10.44 28.85 -17.65
CA PHE A 22 11.48 28.89 -18.67
C PHE A 22 11.96 30.34 -18.87
N LYS A 23 13.24 30.57 -18.74
CA LYS A 23 13.82 31.93 -18.76
C LYS A 23 13.11 32.91 -17.82
N GLY A 24 12.72 32.43 -16.64
CA GLY A 24 12.00 33.21 -15.62
C GLY A 24 10.50 33.41 -15.88
N ARG A 25 9.98 33.09 -17.08
CA ARG A 25 8.55 33.15 -17.40
C ARG A 25 7.83 31.88 -16.90
N LEU A 26 6.65 32.06 -16.31
CA LEU A 26 5.79 30.96 -15.90
C LEU A 26 5.20 30.25 -17.13
N ILE A 27 5.26 28.93 -17.15
CA ILE A 27 4.54 28.10 -18.12
C ILE A 27 3.24 27.65 -17.42
N GLU A 28 2.11 28.17 -17.85
CA GLU A 28 0.81 27.83 -17.29
C GLU A 28 0.28 26.53 -17.87
N LEU A 29 -0.04 25.58 -16.98
CA LEU A 29 -0.69 24.33 -17.33
C LEU A 29 -2.17 24.41 -16.99
N ARG A 30 -3.04 24.12 -17.96
CA ARG A 30 -4.50 24.28 -17.82
C ARG A 30 -5.13 23.15 -17.03
N THR A 31 -4.54 21.95 -17.09
CA THR A 31 -5.08 20.76 -16.43
C THR A 31 -4.13 20.21 -15.39
N GLN A 32 -4.69 19.73 -14.28
CA GLN A 32 -3.89 19.07 -13.23
C GLN A 32 -3.18 17.81 -13.77
N LYS A 33 -3.78 17.09 -14.72
CA LYS A 33 -3.16 15.90 -15.32
C LYS A 33 -1.97 16.24 -16.20
N ALA A 34 -1.93 17.42 -16.82
CA ALA A 34 -0.73 17.91 -17.50
C ALA A 34 0.41 18.14 -16.50
N GLY A 35 0.10 18.76 -15.37
CA GLY A 35 1.04 18.88 -14.25
C GLY A 35 1.52 17.55 -13.72
N ALA A 36 0.63 16.58 -13.56
CA ALA A 36 0.97 15.25 -13.07
C ALA A 36 1.90 14.48 -14.02
N VAL A 37 1.65 14.54 -15.35
CA VAL A 37 2.56 13.96 -16.36
C VAL A 37 3.94 14.59 -16.25
N LEU A 38 4.00 15.91 -16.14
CA LEU A 38 5.26 16.65 -16.06
C LEU A 38 6.01 16.33 -14.75
N GLY A 39 5.30 16.36 -13.63
CA GLY A 39 5.86 16.02 -12.32
C GLY A 39 6.38 14.58 -12.25
N TYR A 40 5.64 13.65 -12.85
CA TYR A 40 6.09 12.28 -13.00
C TYR A 40 7.41 12.19 -13.76
N LEU A 41 7.46 12.78 -14.96
CA LEU A 41 8.67 12.78 -15.79
C LEU A 41 9.85 13.47 -15.09
N ALA A 42 9.59 14.58 -14.40
CA ALA A 42 10.63 15.31 -13.67
C ALA A 42 11.21 14.49 -12.49
N LEU A 43 10.41 13.63 -11.85
CA LEU A 43 10.86 12.76 -10.75
C LEU A 43 11.39 11.39 -11.20
N THR A 44 11.19 11.00 -12.46
CA THR A 44 11.73 9.77 -13.03
C THR A 44 13.20 9.97 -13.40
N GLU A 45 14.07 8.99 -13.09
CA GLU A 45 15.51 9.10 -13.36
C GLU A 45 15.81 9.27 -14.85
N ALA A 46 15.14 8.51 -15.69
CA ALA A 46 15.33 8.52 -17.14
C ALA A 46 14.71 9.75 -17.85
N LYS A 47 13.92 10.58 -17.14
CA LYS A 47 13.20 11.72 -17.68
C LYS A 47 12.31 11.40 -18.89
N HIS A 48 12.01 10.14 -19.12
CA HIS A 48 11.12 9.68 -20.17
C HIS A 48 10.21 8.54 -19.65
N GLU A 49 9.05 8.41 -20.28
CA GLU A 49 8.14 7.31 -19.96
C GLU A 49 7.29 6.92 -21.17
N SER A 50 6.89 5.66 -21.23
CA SER A 50 5.98 5.16 -22.25
C SER A 50 4.58 5.75 -22.08
N ARG A 51 3.87 5.94 -23.20
CA ARG A 51 2.49 6.41 -23.18
C ARG A 51 1.55 5.46 -22.45
N GLU A 52 1.79 4.17 -22.59
CA GLU A 52 0.98 3.13 -21.96
C GLU A 52 1.09 3.20 -20.43
N ARG A 53 2.31 3.38 -19.92
CA ARG A 53 2.52 3.52 -18.48
C ARG A 53 1.88 4.79 -17.92
N LEU A 54 1.98 5.91 -18.62
CA LEU A 54 1.34 7.17 -18.23
C LEU A 54 -0.19 7.04 -18.22
N VAL A 55 -0.75 6.33 -19.20
CA VAL A 55 -2.20 6.00 -19.25
C VAL A 55 -2.60 5.18 -18.03
N GLY A 56 -1.89 4.08 -17.76
CA GLY A 56 -2.17 3.22 -16.59
C GLY A 56 -2.03 3.94 -15.25
N LEU A 57 -1.15 4.93 -15.18
CA LEU A 57 -0.88 5.69 -13.95
C LEU A 57 -1.93 6.78 -13.69
N LEU A 58 -2.36 7.50 -14.72
CA LEU A 58 -3.18 8.71 -14.56
C LEU A 58 -4.64 8.54 -15.00
N TRP A 59 -4.97 7.44 -15.64
CA TRP A 59 -6.33 7.09 -16.08
C TRP A 59 -6.65 5.63 -15.77
N SER A 60 -6.19 5.12 -14.61
CA SER A 60 -6.32 3.71 -14.23
C SER A 60 -7.75 3.19 -14.17
N ARG A 61 -8.73 4.07 -14.06
CA ARG A 61 -10.17 3.76 -13.99
C ARG A 61 -10.93 4.05 -15.29
N SER A 62 -10.24 4.53 -16.32
CA SER A 62 -10.87 4.89 -17.59
C SER A 62 -10.76 3.74 -18.59
N ASP A 63 -11.73 3.67 -19.49
CA ASP A 63 -11.61 2.86 -20.71
C ASP A 63 -10.33 3.23 -21.48
N GLU A 64 -9.66 2.22 -22.05
CA GLU A 64 -8.33 2.40 -22.65
C GLU A 64 -8.32 3.42 -23.79
N GLU A 65 -9.33 3.38 -24.68
CA GLU A 65 -9.41 4.34 -25.79
C GLU A 65 -9.60 5.78 -25.27
N LYS A 66 -10.46 5.97 -24.27
CA LYS A 66 -10.70 7.25 -23.64
C LYS A 66 -9.47 7.75 -22.90
N ALA A 67 -8.77 6.86 -22.20
CA ALA A 67 -7.54 7.18 -21.50
C ALA A 67 -6.43 7.60 -22.46
N ARG A 68 -6.26 6.88 -23.58
CA ARG A 68 -5.32 7.25 -24.65
C ARG A 68 -5.70 8.58 -25.33
N ALA A 69 -7.00 8.84 -25.54
CA ALA A 69 -7.47 10.11 -26.06
C ALA A 69 -7.18 11.26 -25.10
N SER A 70 -7.41 11.06 -23.81
CA SER A 70 -7.12 12.04 -22.76
C SER A 70 -5.63 12.34 -22.67
N LEU A 71 -4.77 11.32 -22.73
CA LEU A 71 -3.32 11.53 -22.77
C LEU A 71 -2.90 12.32 -24.02
N ARG A 72 -3.50 12.04 -25.20
CA ARG A 72 -3.22 12.84 -26.41
C ARG A 72 -3.59 14.32 -26.24
N GLN A 73 -4.67 14.60 -25.52
CA GLN A 73 -5.08 15.96 -25.18
C GLN A 73 -4.07 16.65 -24.26
N VAL A 74 -3.67 15.98 -23.18
CA VAL A 74 -2.65 16.46 -22.23
C VAL A 74 -1.32 16.71 -22.94
N VAL A 75 -0.88 15.83 -23.83
CA VAL A 75 0.34 16.00 -24.59
C VAL A 75 0.26 17.20 -25.52
N ARG A 76 -0.90 17.46 -26.15
CA ARG A 76 -1.11 18.67 -26.97
C ARG A 76 -1.04 19.93 -26.12
N GLU A 77 -1.67 19.92 -24.94
CA GLU A 77 -1.58 21.03 -23.99
C GLU A 77 -0.15 21.33 -23.60
N LEU A 78 0.59 20.30 -23.16
CA LEU A 78 2.00 20.46 -22.77
C LEU A 78 2.85 20.98 -23.93
N ARG A 79 2.68 20.41 -25.13
CA ARG A 79 3.43 20.87 -26.32
C ARG A 79 3.16 22.33 -26.63
N SER A 80 1.88 22.72 -26.66
CA SER A 80 1.53 24.14 -26.90
C SER A 80 2.12 25.06 -25.82
N ALA A 81 1.98 24.70 -24.54
CA ALA A 81 2.49 25.52 -23.44
C ALA A 81 4.04 25.71 -23.51
N PHE A 82 4.76 24.65 -23.91
CA PHE A 82 6.22 24.71 -24.04
C PHE A 82 6.63 25.47 -25.31
N GLU A 83 5.94 25.31 -26.43
CA GLU A 83 6.15 26.06 -27.69
C GLU A 83 5.88 27.56 -27.47
N ASP A 84 4.77 27.92 -26.81
CA ASP A 84 4.40 29.29 -26.47
C ASP A 84 5.46 29.97 -25.57
N ALA A 85 6.12 29.19 -24.70
CA ALA A 85 7.23 29.65 -23.89
C ALA A 85 8.57 29.68 -24.64
N GLY A 86 8.65 29.15 -25.85
CA GLY A 86 9.88 29.03 -26.65
C GLY A 86 10.86 27.99 -26.07
N SER A 87 10.34 26.96 -25.37
CA SER A 87 11.14 25.90 -24.82
C SER A 87 11.03 24.61 -25.64
N HIS A 88 12.16 23.99 -25.93
CA HIS A 88 12.23 22.69 -26.61
C HIS A 88 12.50 21.51 -25.66
N GLY A 89 12.45 21.76 -24.34
CA GLY A 89 12.75 20.77 -23.33
C GLY A 89 11.68 19.65 -23.14
N PHE A 90 10.51 19.75 -23.82
CA PHE A 90 9.47 18.73 -23.81
C PHE A 90 9.35 18.06 -25.18
N VAL A 91 9.60 16.76 -25.24
CA VAL A 91 9.53 15.98 -26.48
C VAL A 91 8.51 14.85 -26.33
N ALA A 92 7.52 14.81 -27.21
CA ALA A 92 6.51 13.77 -27.22
C ALA A 92 6.57 12.96 -28.51
N GLY A 93 7.20 11.78 -28.43
CA GLY A 93 7.29 10.81 -29.51
C GLY A 93 6.02 9.96 -29.65
N ARG A 94 6.03 9.01 -30.59
CA ARG A 94 4.92 8.07 -30.85
C ARG A 94 4.70 7.11 -29.68
N LEU A 95 5.79 6.60 -29.07
CA LEU A 95 5.77 5.58 -28.03
C LEU A 95 6.02 6.15 -26.62
N ALA A 96 6.84 7.18 -26.52
CA ALA A 96 7.26 7.74 -25.23
C ALA A 96 7.16 9.27 -25.22
N ILE A 97 7.14 9.81 -24.01
CA ILE A 97 7.17 11.23 -23.70
C ILE A 97 8.41 11.46 -22.81
N GLN A 98 9.13 12.54 -23.05
CA GLN A 98 10.37 12.82 -22.34
C GLN A 98 10.57 14.31 -22.09
N LEU A 99 11.35 14.60 -21.05
CA LEU A 99 11.96 15.90 -20.80
C LEU A 99 13.44 15.83 -21.16
N ASP A 100 13.96 16.89 -21.72
CA ASP A 100 15.39 16.98 -22.04
C ASP A 100 16.20 17.19 -20.74
N PRO A 101 17.00 16.21 -20.30
CA PRO A 101 17.73 16.28 -19.02
C PRO A 101 18.75 17.44 -19.01
N GLU A 102 19.31 17.83 -20.16
CA GLU A 102 20.35 18.85 -20.23
C GLU A 102 19.78 20.26 -20.01
N GLN A 103 18.50 20.43 -20.35
CA GLN A 103 17.80 21.70 -20.18
C GLN A 103 16.96 21.76 -18.89
N LEU A 104 16.87 20.67 -18.15
CA LEU A 104 15.98 20.52 -16.98
C LEU A 104 16.71 20.82 -15.68
N GLU A 105 16.07 21.59 -14.82
CA GLU A 105 16.46 21.81 -13.43
C GLU A 105 15.27 21.51 -12.53
N VAL A 106 15.40 20.54 -11.63
CA VAL A 106 14.36 20.11 -10.71
C VAL A 106 14.79 20.42 -9.27
N ASP A 107 13.95 21.12 -8.54
CA ASP A 107 14.23 21.52 -7.15
C ASP A 107 14.52 20.31 -6.25
N VAL A 108 13.76 19.23 -6.35
CA VAL A 108 13.96 17.99 -5.58
C VAL A 108 15.34 17.38 -5.86
N GLU A 109 15.81 17.40 -7.12
CA GLU A 109 17.16 16.91 -7.46
C GLU A 109 18.26 17.80 -6.90
N SER A 110 18.03 19.11 -6.92
CA SER A 110 18.96 20.08 -6.33
C SER A 110 19.06 19.89 -4.82
N ILE A 111 17.93 19.64 -4.14
CA ILE A 111 17.86 19.34 -2.72
C ILE A 111 18.61 18.05 -2.40
N LEU A 112 18.37 16.96 -3.15
CA LEU A 112 19.04 15.68 -2.97
C LEU A 112 20.55 15.79 -3.19
N ARG A 113 20.95 16.43 -4.27
CA ARG A 113 22.37 16.66 -4.61
C ARG A 113 23.10 17.46 -3.54
N ALA A 114 22.45 18.50 -3.00
CA ALA A 114 22.99 19.27 -1.88
C ALA A 114 23.23 18.39 -0.66
N ALA A 115 22.24 17.58 -0.26
CA ALA A 115 22.37 16.68 0.88
C ALA A 115 23.47 15.63 0.66
N GLU A 116 23.58 15.06 -0.52
CA GLU A 116 24.61 14.07 -0.89
C GLU A 116 26.02 14.64 -0.95
N SER A 117 26.14 15.93 -1.31
CA SER A 117 27.43 16.64 -1.28
C SER A 117 27.83 17.15 0.12
N GLY A 118 27.06 16.84 1.15
CA GLY A 118 27.33 17.27 2.52
C GLY A 118 26.94 18.72 2.79
N SER A 119 26.08 19.32 1.96
CA SER A 119 25.51 20.65 2.19
C SER A 119 23.99 20.57 2.39
N VAL A 120 23.38 21.67 2.88
CA VAL A 120 21.94 21.70 3.16
C VAL A 120 21.26 22.73 2.26
N HIS A 121 20.31 22.27 1.47
CA HIS A 121 19.54 23.17 0.62
C HIS A 121 18.60 24.05 1.46
N PRO A 122 18.44 25.36 1.16
CA PRO A 122 17.64 26.29 1.96
C PRO A 122 16.18 25.86 2.17
N LEU A 123 15.57 25.14 1.23
CA LEU A 123 14.20 24.62 1.37
C LEU A 123 14.07 23.63 2.53
N LEU A 124 15.09 22.83 2.83
CA LEU A 124 15.08 21.91 3.96
C LEU A 124 15.11 22.64 5.32
N LEU A 125 15.65 23.86 5.36
CA LEU A 125 15.69 24.67 6.56
C LEU A 125 14.38 25.43 6.82
N ASN A 126 13.64 25.75 5.76
CA ASN A 126 12.48 26.62 5.81
C ASN A 126 11.14 25.91 5.61
N THR A 127 11.16 24.62 5.23
CA THR A 127 9.95 23.85 4.95
C THR A 127 9.88 22.63 5.85
N ARG A 128 8.83 22.53 6.65
CA ARG A 128 8.56 21.33 7.46
C ARG A 128 7.89 20.26 6.59
N ARG A 129 8.26 18.99 6.80
CA ARG A 129 7.75 17.83 6.05
C ARG A 129 7.78 18.12 4.56
N LEU A 130 8.94 18.51 4.08
CA LEU A 130 9.14 18.90 2.67
C LEU A 130 8.75 17.78 1.72
N ASP A 131 9.04 16.54 2.08
CA ASP A 131 8.70 15.31 1.37
C ASP A 131 7.18 15.16 1.16
N ASP A 132 6.36 15.41 2.19
CA ASP A 132 4.90 15.39 2.11
C ASP A 132 4.35 16.43 1.11
N ARG A 133 5.11 17.50 0.90
CA ARG A 133 4.72 18.61 0.02
C ARG A 133 5.12 18.43 -1.44
N ILE A 134 5.82 17.37 -1.80
CA ILE A 134 6.18 17.09 -3.19
C ILE A 134 4.90 16.75 -3.98
N LEU A 135 4.63 17.49 -5.06
CA LEU A 135 3.41 17.40 -5.86
C LEU A 135 2.13 17.62 -5.03
N GLU A 136 2.16 18.61 -4.15
CA GLU A 136 1.03 18.95 -3.26
C GLU A 136 -0.25 19.23 -4.05
N GLY A 137 -1.35 18.57 -3.67
CA GLY A 137 -2.66 18.71 -4.30
C GLY A 137 -2.88 17.83 -5.54
N MET A 138 -1.97 16.87 -5.81
CA MET A 138 -2.11 15.92 -6.92
C MET A 138 -2.49 14.50 -6.47
N ASP A 139 -2.67 14.29 -5.17
CA ASP A 139 -2.93 12.97 -4.57
C ASP A 139 -4.25 12.34 -5.05
N ASP A 140 -5.25 13.14 -5.41
CA ASP A 140 -6.61 12.69 -5.75
C ASP A 140 -6.86 12.55 -7.26
N LEU A 141 -5.84 12.72 -8.10
CA LEU A 141 -6.00 12.66 -9.56
C LEU A 141 -6.29 11.26 -10.09
N ASP A 142 -5.68 10.25 -9.50
CA ASP A 142 -5.86 8.85 -9.83
C ASP A 142 -5.25 7.99 -8.70
N PRO A 143 -5.87 6.85 -8.31
CA PRO A 143 -5.34 5.99 -7.24
C PRO A 143 -3.96 5.42 -7.53
N SER A 144 -3.69 5.04 -8.78
CA SER A 144 -2.38 4.52 -9.19
C SER A 144 -1.32 5.62 -9.09
N PHE A 145 -1.68 6.84 -9.47
CA PHE A 145 -0.79 8.00 -9.35
C PHE A 145 -0.55 8.37 -7.88
N ARG A 146 -1.59 8.34 -7.04
CA ARG A 146 -1.46 8.54 -5.59
C ARG A 146 -0.46 7.56 -4.98
N GLY A 147 -0.62 6.26 -5.27
CA GLY A 147 0.32 5.24 -4.78
C GLY A 147 1.76 5.52 -5.20
N TRP A 148 1.96 5.93 -6.46
CA TRP A 148 3.27 6.29 -6.96
C TRP A 148 3.84 7.56 -6.26
N VAL A 149 3.02 8.61 -6.08
CA VAL A 149 3.44 9.85 -5.38
C VAL A 149 3.88 9.54 -3.96
N LEU A 150 3.08 8.78 -3.21
CA LEU A 150 3.41 8.40 -1.83
C LEU A 150 4.71 7.60 -1.76
N ALA A 151 4.88 6.60 -2.63
CA ALA A 151 6.11 5.83 -2.70
C ALA A 151 7.33 6.69 -3.08
N LYS A 152 7.13 7.67 -3.98
CA LYS A 152 8.21 8.57 -4.38
C LYS A 152 8.58 9.55 -3.27
N ARG A 153 7.59 10.11 -2.56
CA ARG A 153 7.81 10.93 -1.35
C ARG A 153 8.63 10.18 -0.32
N GLN A 154 8.25 8.93 -0.02
CA GLN A 154 8.98 8.08 0.93
C GLN A 154 10.42 7.82 0.46
N THR A 155 10.61 7.47 -0.81
CA THR A 155 11.97 7.26 -1.37
C THR A 155 12.85 8.50 -1.23
N ILE A 156 12.29 9.68 -1.49
CA ILE A 156 13.02 10.96 -1.36
C ILE A 156 13.31 11.24 0.12
N HIS A 157 12.32 11.04 1.01
CA HIS A 157 12.49 11.15 2.46
C HIS A 157 13.68 10.30 2.94
N ASP A 158 13.66 9.01 2.64
CA ASP A 158 14.69 8.06 3.09
C ASP A 158 16.08 8.42 2.55
N ARG A 159 16.14 8.89 1.30
CA ARG A 159 17.40 9.33 0.69
C ARG A 159 17.95 10.58 1.35
N LEU A 160 17.08 11.57 1.61
CA LEU A 160 17.45 12.79 2.34
C LEU A 160 17.91 12.48 3.76
N MET A 161 17.13 11.69 4.50
CA MET A 161 17.46 11.31 5.87
C MET A 161 18.79 10.58 5.95
N ARG A 162 19.05 9.64 5.03
CA ARG A 162 20.31 8.90 4.98
C ARG A 162 21.51 9.84 4.73
N SER A 163 21.40 10.73 3.75
CA SER A 163 22.48 11.67 3.41
C SER A 163 22.74 12.67 4.54
N LEU A 164 21.70 13.24 5.12
CA LEU A 164 21.82 14.19 6.22
C LEU A 164 22.39 13.53 7.49
N LYS A 165 21.97 12.31 7.83
CA LYS A 165 22.52 11.55 8.96
C LYS A 165 24.00 11.22 8.75
N ALA A 166 24.37 10.76 7.56
CA ALA A 166 25.76 10.47 7.24
C ALA A 166 26.65 11.72 7.40
N GLY A 167 26.15 12.88 6.94
CA GLY A 167 26.85 14.16 7.12
C GLY A 167 26.92 14.62 8.58
N LEU A 168 25.91 14.34 9.38
CA LEU A 168 25.86 14.71 10.80
C LEU A 168 26.95 13.98 11.63
N VAL A 169 27.19 12.69 11.31
CA VAL A 169 28.21 11.84 11.96
C VAL A 169 29.60 12.05 11.34
N GLY A 170 29.68 12.62 10.13
CA GLY A 170 30.94 12.80 9.40
C GLY A 170 31.99 13.61 10.15
N ASN A 171 33.27 13.11 10.13
CA ASN A 171 34.39 13.84 10.67
C ASN A 171 34.83 14.95 9.70
N GLY A 172 35.06 16.17 10.21
CA GLY A 172 35.54 17.31 9.41
C GLY A 172 34.45 18.24 8.86
N VAL A 173 33.17 17.95 9.11
CA VAL A 173 32.07 18.85 8.76
C VAL A 173 32.00 20.01 9.75
N ALA A 174 31.93 21.25 9.23
CA ALA A 174 31.84 22.45 10.08
C ALA A 174 30.59 22.40 10.99
N VAL A 175 30.73 22.90 12.21
CA VAL A 175 29.65 22.92 13.24
C VAL A 175 28.39 23.59 12.69
N SER A 176 28.53 24.70 11.95
CA SER A 176 27.41 25.40 11.33
C SER A 176 26.63 24.53 10.34
N VAL A 177 27.32 23.70 9.56
CA VAL A 177 26.70 22.78 8.60
C VAL A 177 26.03 21.62 9.34
N LYS A 178 26.64 21.09 10.39
CA LYS A 178 25.98 20.07 11.27
C LYS A 178 24.70 20.62 11.89
N LYS A 179 24.67 21.89 12.32
CA LYS A 179 23.45 22.55 12.80
C LYS A 179 22.36 22.61 11.74
N GLN A 180 22.74 22.97 10.52
CA GLN A 180 21.80 22.98 9.40
C GLN A 180 21.29 21.55 9.08
N MET A 181 22.15 20.54 9.10
CA MET A 181 21.75 19.14 8.88
C MET A 181 20.77 18.65 9.95
N ALA A 182 21.08 18.90 11.23
CA ALA A 182 20.18 18.55 12.33
C ALA A 182 18.83 19.29 12.23
N THR A 183 18.86 20.56 11.82
CA THR A 183 17.63 21.33 11.55
C THR A 183 16.83 20.74 10.40
N ALA A 184 17.48 20.35 9.30
CA ALA A 184 16.85 19.74 8.16
C ALA A 184 16.22 18.38 8.53
N ILE A 185 16.91 17.55 9.30
CA ILE A 185 16.41 16.27 9.82
C ILE A 185 15.14 16.50 10.65
N VAL A 186 15.15 17.42 11.59
CA VAL A 186 13.99 17.73 12.45
C VAL A 186 12.86 18.39 11.67
N ASN A 187 13.15 19.11 10.60
CA ASN A 187 12.11 19.63 9.71
C ASN A 187 11.46 18.52 8.86
N LEU A 188 12.20 17.51 8.42
CA LEU A 188 11.68 16.35 7.73
C LEU A 188 10.90 15.43 8.68
N ASP A 189 11.52 15.10 9.81
CA ASP A 189 10.92 14.28 10.85
C ASP A 189 11.08 14.92 12.22
N PRO A 190 10.06 15.63 12.72
CA PRO A 190 10.09 16.29 14.03
C PRO A 190 10.20 15.34 15.23
N THR A 191 9.99 14.03 15.01
CA THR A 191 10.10 13.00 16.05
C THR A 191 11.47 12.32 16.07
N HIS A 192 12.37 12.70 15.16
CA HIS A 192 13.72 12.15 15.08
C HIS A 192 14.59 12.58 16.24
N GLU A 193 14.68 11.74 17.27
CA GLU A 193 15.34 12.05 18.54
C GLU A 193 16.80 12.44 18.39
N GLU A 194 17.58 11.73 17.58
CA GLU A 194 19.00 12.04 17.37
C GLU A 194 19.23 13.45 16.81
N GLY A 195 18.40 13.87 15.83
CA GLY A 195 18.43 15.23 15.28
C GLY A 195 18.07 16.28 16.34
N CYS A 196 17.04 16.00 17.15
CA CYS A 196 16.67 16.84 18.28
C CYS A 196 17.78 16.93 19.34
N CYS A 197 18.42 15.81 19.67
CA CYS A 197 19.55 15.76 20.59
C CYS A 197 20.74 16.60 20.12
N HIS A 198 21.08 16.53 18.83
CA HIS A 198 22.11 17.37 18.24
C HIS A 198 21.77 18.87 18.38
N LEU A 199 20.54 19.25 18.05
CA LEU A 199 20.12 20.66 18.18
C LEU A 199 20.08 21.12 19.64
N MET A 200 19.61 20.27 20.57
CA MET A 200 19.62 20.58 21.99
C MET A 200 21.02 20.80 22.54
N ARG A 201 21.96 19.91 22.18
CA ARG A 201 23.38 20.02 22.60
C ARG A 201 24.01 21.30 22.08
N MET A 202 23.84 21.60 20.79
CA MET A 202 24.43 22.80 20.19
C MET A 202 23.87 24.08 20.79
N ARG A 203 22.54 24.12 21.07
CA ARG A 203 21.95 25.28 21.76
C ARG A 203 22.44 25.44 23.21
N ALA A 204 22.64 24.32 23.90
CA ALA A 204 23.20 24.35 25.24
C ALA A 204 24.66 24.85 25.23
N GLU A 205 25.47 24.41 24.28
CA GLU A 205 26.85 24.89 24.03
C GLU A 205 26.89 26.40 23.67
N GLU A 206 25.86 26.89 22.97
CA GLU A 206 25.65 28.31 22.65
C GLU A 206 25.11 29.12 23.86
N GLY A 207 24.83 28.50 25.03
CA GLY A 207 24.22 29.12 26.21
C GLY A 207 22.69 29.29 26.12
N ASP A 208 22.04 28.85 25.03
CA ASP A 208 20.58 28.92 24.88
C ASP A 208 19.90 27.67 25.49
N VAL A 209 20.03 27.51 26.80
CA VAL A 209 19.39 26.41 27.55
C VAL A 209 17.88 26.42 27.38
N ALA A 210 17.26 27.61 27.36
CA ALA A 210 15.82 27.72 27.16
C ALA A 210 15.38 27.24 25.76
N GLY A 211 16.17 27.50 24.73
CA GLY A 211 15.97 26.99 23.36
C GLY A 211 16.11 25.48 23.29
N ALA A 212 17.11 24.91 23.94
CA ALA A 212 17.28 23.46 24.03
C ALA A 212 16.08 22.79 24.71
N LEU A 213 15.60 23.31 25.83
CA LEU A 213 14.44 22.77 26.54
C LEU A 213 13.11 22.94 25.75
N ARG A 214 13.00 23.96 24.88
CA ARG A 214 11.84 24.09 23.98
C ARG A 214 11.82 22.97 22.92
N ILE A 215 12.99 22.60 22.37
CA ILE A 215 13.11 21.47 21.43
C ILE A 215 12.65 20.19 22.12
N TYR A 216 13.15 19.93 23.35
CA TYR A 216 12.75 18.75 24.13
C TYR A 216 11.23 18.70 24.38
N ARG A 217 10.62 19.81 24.79
CA ARG A 217 9.17 19.87 25.04
C ARG A 217 8.37 19.60 23.76
N THR A 218 8.82 20.11 22.62
CA THR A 218 8.18 19.88 21.34
C THR A 218 8.29 18.42 20.95
N LEU A 219 9.47 17.82 21.09
CA LEU A 219 9.70 16.40 20.84
C LEU A 219 8.82 15.53 21.73
N TRP A 220 8.81 15.79 23.04
CA TRP A 220 7.97 15.07 24.00
C TRP A 220 6.49 15.09 23.59
N ASN A 221 5.96 16.28 23.32
CA ASN A 221 4.55 16.45 22.97
C ASN A 221 4.18 15.73 21.65
N LEU A 222 5.11 15.65 20.70
CA LEU A 222 4.89 14.93 19.43
C LEU A 222 4.94 13.42 19.64
N LEU A 223 5.92 12.92 20.39
CA LEU A 223 6.05 11.50 20.71
C LEU A 223 4.85 11.00 21.51
N ASP A 224 4.41 11.75 22.52
CA ASP A 224 3.25 11.40 23.34
C ASP A 224 1.95 11.42 22.52
N ARG A 225 1.71 12.51 21.75
CA ARG A 225 0.46 12.68 20.99
C ARG A 225 0.34 11.71 19.82
N ASP A 226 1.42 11.54 19.04
CA ASP A 226 1.38 10.83 17.76
C ASP A 226 1.69 9.33 17.93
N TYR A 227 2.47 8.98 18.97
CA TYR A 227 2.92 7.60 19.22
C TYR A 227 2.63 7.11 20.64
N GLY A 228 2.22 7.99 21.55
CA GLY A 228 2.05 7.65 22.96
C GLY A 228 3.34 7.20 23.63
N MET A 229 4.48 7.73 23.20
CA MET A 229 5.81 7.37 23.68
C MET A 229 6.45 8.54 24.42
N GLU A 230 7.32 8.21 25.38
CA GLU A 230 8.24 9.16 26.00
C GLU A 230 9.57 9.21 25.23
N PRO A 231 10.34 10.31 25.30
CA PRO A 231 11.69 10.35 24.71
C PRO A 231 12.58 9.26 25.29
N SER A 232 13.54 8.81 24.48
CA SER A 232 14.49 7.77 24.88
C SER A 232 15.34 8.19 26.10
N PRO A 233 15.86 7.21 26.87
CA PRO A 233 16.75 7.49 28.01
C PRO A 233 17.97 8.35 27.64
N VAL A 234 18.47 8.22 26.41
CA VAL A 234 19.59 9.06 25.91
C VAL A 234 19.19 10.52 25.80
N THR A 235 17.98 10.78 25.33
CA THR A 235 17.42 12.13 25.24
C THR A 235 17.18 12.73 26.64
N GLU A 236 16.65 11.94 27.56
CA GLU A 236 16.41 12.36 28.94
C GLU A 236 17.72 12.65 29.69
N GLU A 237 18.73 11.80 29.54
CA GLU A 237 20.07 12.01 30.10
C GLU A 237 20.69 13.32 29.58
N LEU A 238 20.56 13.59 28.28
CA LEU A 238 21.03 14.85 27.70
C LEU A 238 20.32 16.05 28.33
N VAL A 239 19.01 15.99 28.49
CA VAL A 239 18.22 17.07 29.12
C VAL A 239 18.62 17.26 30.59
N ALA A 240 18.86 16.18 31.32
CA ALA A 240 19.37 16.27 32.69
C ALA A 240 20.74 16.99 32.75
N LYS A 241 21.67 16.63 31.84
CA LYS A 241 22.98 17.29 31.69
C LYS A 241 22.83 18.79 31.37
N ILE A 242 21.90 19.13 30.48
CA ILE A 242 21.60 20.53 30.12
C ILE A 242 21.07 21.32 31.34
N LYS A 243 20.14 20.73 32.09
CA LYS A 243 19.58 21.36 33.31
C LYS A 243 20.61 21.52 34.45
N LEU A 244 21.58 20.61 34.51
CA LEU A 244 22.67 20.62 35.50
C LEU A 244 23.83 21.56 35.11
N GLY A 245 23.76 22.26 33.97
CA GLY A 245 24.81 23.19 33.53
C GLY A 245 26.09 22.51 33.03
N ALA A 246 26.02 21.22 32.64
CA ALA A 246 27.19 20.44 32.25
C ALA A 246 27.84 20.88 30.92
N PHE A 247 27.32 21.93 30.27
CA PHE A 247 27.82 22.49 29.00
C PHE A 247 28.52 23.83 29.12
N GLU A 248 28.85 24.27 30.37
CA GLU A 248 29.67 25.44 30.57
C GLU A 248 31.12 25.11 30.27
N GLN A 249 31.60 25.62 29.15
CA GLN A 249 32.92 25.67 28.54
C GLN A 249 33.97 24.58 28.90
N PRO A 250 34.61 23.95 27.95
CA PRO A 250 35.85 23.22 28.14
C PRO A 250 37.03 24.18 28.04
N LEU A 251 37.76 24.36 29.12
CA LEU A 251 39.17 24.79 29.10
C LEU A 251 39.98 23.71 28.38
N ALA A 252 40.79 24.19 27.41
CA ALA A 252 41.69 23.39 26.62
C ALA A 252 42.66 22.54 27.43
N LEU A 253 42.95 21.30 26.92
CA LEU A 253 44.18 20.51 27.05
C LEU A 253 43.79 19.05 26.71
N GLY A 254 44.34 18.34 25.75
CA GLY A 254 45.63 18.18 25.24
C GLY A 254 45.64 16.81 24.56
N ALA A 255 46.35 16.70 23.46
CA ALA A 255 46.56 15.53 22.62
C ALA A 255 47.13 14.29 23.35
N VAL A 256 46.92 13.12 22.76
CA VAL A 256 47.74 11.89 22.68
C VAL A 256 46.77 10.69 22.48
N ASP A 257 46.88 9.74 21.61
CA ASP A 257 47.87 9.27 20.65
C ASP A 257 47.21 8.23 19.70
N GLU A 258 47.67 8.22 18.48
CA GLU A 258 47.40 7.14 17.52
C GLU A 258 48.28 5.91 17.87
N ARG A 259 47.72 4.73 17.73
CA ARG A 259 48.39 3.59 17.02
C ARG A 259 47.76 2.23 17.30
N ALA A 260 47.76 1.50 16.24
CA ALA A 260 47.68 0.05 16.09
C ALA A 260 46.28 -0.52 15.79
N SER A 261 45.97 -1.30 14.76
CA SER A 261 46.92 -1.98 13.86
C SER A 261 46.19 -2.48 12.64
N ARG A 262 46.85 -2.43 11.51
CA ARG A 262 46.60 -3.20 10.29
C ARG A 262 46.92 -4.70 10.52
N VAL A 263 46.37 -5.50 9.62
CA VAL A 263 46.68 -6.90 9.24
C VAL A 263 45.46 -7.79 9.39
N ASN A 264 44.89 -8.46 8.40
CA ASN A 264 45.51 -9.11 7.25
C ASN A 264 44.44 -9.47 6.19
N ARG A 265 44.80 -9.30 4.94
CA ARG A 265 44.14 -9.90 3.75
C ARG A 265 44.85 -11.20 3.37
N ARG A 266 44.08 -12.06 2.67
CA ARG A 266 44.47 -13.21 1.80
C ARG A 266 44.08 -14.56 2.38
N ASN A 267 43.38 -15.41 1.67
CA ASN A 267 43.47 -16.08 0.37
C ASN A 267 42.17 -16.88 0.13
N ILE A 268 41.48 -16.78 -0.98
CA ILE A 268 41.71 -17.39 -2.31
C ILE A 268 41.36 -18.88 -2.44
N GLU A 269 40.41 -19.12 -3.36
CA GLU A 269 40.24 -20.20 -4.34
C GLU A 269 39.55 -21.49 -3.88
N ARG A 270 38.64 -22.08 -4.57
CA ARG A 270 38.39 -22.41 -5.98
C ARG A 270 37.03 -23.05 -6.17
N ALA A 271 36.36 -22.69 -7.25
CA ALA A 271 35.10 -23.26 -7.71
C ALA A 271 35.28 -24.61 -8.38
N VAL A 272 34.28 -25.48 -8.19
CA VAL A 272 33.95 -26.61 -9.06
C VAL A 272 32.46 -26.56 -9.36
N PRO A 273 32.02 -26.67 -10.62
CA PRO A 273 30.59 -26.51 -10.97
C PRO A 273 29.82 -27.78 -10.63
N ARG A 274 28.74 -27.61 -9.87
CA ARG A 274 27.75 -28.65 -9.64
C ARG A 274 26.49 -28.36 -10.45
N ALA A 275 25.99 -29.43 -11.07
CA ALA A 275 24.83 -29.46 -11.95
C ALA A 275 23.62 -28.70 -11.38
N ALA A 276 22.85 -28.09 -12.29
CA ALA A 276 21.64 -27.35 -12.01
C ALA A 276 20.57 -28.25 -11.35
N VAL A 277 20.38 -28.03 -10.05
CA VAL A 277 19.16 -28.45 -9.35
C VAL A 277 18.12 -27.39 -9.64
N VAL A 278 16.99 -27.77 -10.20
CA VAL A 278 15.82 -26.90 -10.36
C VAL A 278 15.45 -26.37 -8.98
N LYS A 279 15.78 -25.12 -8.72
CA LYS A 279 15.51 -24.45 -7.44
C LYS A 279 14.01 -24.18 -7.31
N ALA A 280 13.40 -24.62 -6.22
CA ALA A 280 12.08 -24.18 -5.82
C ALA A 280 12.07 -22.62 -5.71
N PRO A 281 11.02 -21.92 -6.15
CA PRO A 281 10.98 -20.47 -6.12
C PRO A 281 11.16 -19.96 -4.69
N ALA A 282 12.11 -19.05 -4.51
CA ALA A 282 12.49 -18.53 -3.22
C ALA A 282 11.32 -17.69 -2.64
N LYS A 283 10.75 -18.15 -1.51
CA LYS A 283 9.71 -17.40 -0.80
C LYS A 283 10.34 -16.13 -0.19
N THR A 284 9.60 -15.01 -0.22
CA THR A 284 9.93 -13.85 0.63
C THR A 284 10.11 -14.35 2.07
N CYS A 285 11.24 -14.06 2.64
CA CYS A 285 11.59 -14.50 4.00
C CYS A 285 11.35 -13.35 4.97
N LEU A 286 10.48 -13.56 5.96
CA LEU A 286 10.25 -12.67 7.07
C LEU A 286 10.94 -13.25 8.30
N VAL A 287 12.02 -12.62 8.73
CA VAL A 287 12.78 -13.02 9.91
C VAL A 287 12.20 -12.32 11.13
N LEU A 288 11.65 -13.08 12.06
CA LEU A 288 11.21 -12.57 13.35
C LEU A 288 12.37 -12.74 14.34
N ARG A 289 12.90 -11.63 14.86
CA ARG A 289 13.94 -11.66 15.88
C ARG A 289 13.36 -11.79 17.27
N ALA A 290 14.12 -12.40 18.18
CA ALA A 290 13.77 -12.40 19.61
C ALA A 290 13.61 -10.96 20.10
N PHE A 291 12.62 -10.75 20.97
CA PHE A 291 12.32 -9.44 21.50
C PHE A 291 13.44 -8.95 22.44
N ALA A 292 13.91 -7.72 22.20
CA ALA A 292 14.77 -7.03 23.15
C ALA A 292 13.90 -6.56 24.34
N MET A 293 14.13 -7.11 25.51
CA MET A 293 13.37 -6.80 26.73
C MET A 293 14.19 -5.88 27.63
N HIS A 294 13.61 -4.74 28.03
CA HIS A 294 14.25 -3.77 28.92
C HIS A 294 13.35 -3.43 30.10
N GLY A 295 13.86 -3.58 31.32
CA GLY A 295 13.14 -3.21 32.53
C GLY A 295 11.81 -3.93 32.75
N ILE A 296 11.64 -5.13 32.19
CA ILE A 296 10.45 -5.96 32.38
C ILE A 296 10.68 -6.84 33.61
N ASP A 297 9.75 -6.82 34.55
CA ASP A 297 9.78 -7.68 35.72
C ASP A 297 9.80 -9.16 35.33
N SER A 298 10.55 -9.97 36.07
CA SER A 298 10.66 -11.42 35.83
C SER A 298 9.28 -12.11 35.78
N ASP A 299 8.32 -11.59 36.57
CA ASP A 299 6.96 -12.09 36.65
C ASP A 299 6.09 -11.77 35.42
N HIS A 300 6.56 -10.88 34.54
CA HIS A 300 5.86 -10.48 33.31
C HIS A 300 6.58 -10.88 32.03
N ALA A 301 7.82 -11.36 32.12
CA ALA A 301 8.63 -11.74 30.95
C ALA A 301 7.95 -12.83 30.08
N TYR A 302 7.22 -13.75 30.69
CA TYR A 302 6.47 -14.80 29.98
C TYR A 302 5.36 -14.24 29.08
N LEU A 303 4.77 -13.09 29.44
CA LEU A 303 3.74 -12.43 28.64
C LEU A 303 4.32 -11.95 27.30
N VAL A 304 5.51 -11.36 27.32
CA VAL A 304 6.22 -10.89 26.12
C VAL A 304 6.68 -12.06 25.26
N GLN A 305 7.12 -13.16 25.87
CA GLN A 305 7.46 -14.37 25.13
C GLN A 305 6.22 -15.00 24.49
N GLY A 306 5.10 -15.04 25.20
CA GLY A 306 3.82 -15.49 24.66
C GLY A 306 3.34 -14.63 23.49
N PHE A 307 3.51 -13.32 23.59
CA PHE A 307 3.21 -12.39 22.49
C PHE A 307 4.04 -12.72 21.25
N HIS A 308 5.36 -12.93 21.40
CA HIS A 308 6.25 -13.31 20.30
C HIS A 308 5.78 -14.59 19.58
N GLN A 309 5.45 -15.64 20.35
CA GLN A 309 4.98 -16.92 19.79
C GLN A 309 3.64 -16.77 19.06
N HIS A 310 2.69 -16.02 19.63
CA HIS A 310 1.40 -15.75 19.00
C HIS A 310 1.54 -14.91 17.74
N LEU A 311 2.46 -13.93 17.74
CA LEU A 311 2.76 -13.14 16.55
C LEU A 311 3.33 -14.03 15.44
N ALA A 312 4.32 -14.87 15.74
CA ALA A 312 4.88 -15.81 14.77
C ALA A 312 3.80 -16.72 14.18
N ALA A 313 2.92 -17.28 15.02
CA ALA A 313 1.81 -18.13 14.59
C ALA A 313 0.81 -17.37 13.69
N SER A 314 0.52 -16.10 13.99
CA SER A 314 -0.37 -15.25 13.19
C SER A 314 0.24 -14.89 11.83
N LEU A 315 1.53 -14.60 11.78
CA LEU A 315 2.25 -14.29 10.55
C LEU A 315 2.37 -15.49 9.61
N VAL A 316 2.52 -16.71 10.14
CA VAL A 316 2.56 -17.94 9.34
C VAL A 316 1.24 -18.22 8.61
N ARG A 317 0.11 -17.68 9.08
CA ARG A 317 -1.21 -17.86 8.44
C ARG A 317 -1.29 -17.15 7.07
N PHE A 318 -0.48 -16.12 6.83
CA PHE A 318 -0.31 -15.53 5.52
C PHE A 318 0.67 -16.37 4.70
N ARG A 319 0.25 -16.80 3.53
CA ARG A 319 1.02 -17.75 2.68
C ARG A 319 1.96 -17.04 1.71
N GLU A 320 1.91 -15.73 1.69
CA GLU A 320 2.70 -14.85 0.83
C GLU A 320 4.19 -14.86 1.16
N TRP A 321 4.56 -15.21 2.40
CA TRP A 321 5.96 -15.28 2.87
C TRP A 321 6.23 -16.53 3.70
N SER A 322 7.51 -16.75 4.00
CA SER A 322 7.97 -17.73 4.99
C SER A 322 8.42 -17.00 6.23
N VAL A 323 7.95 -17.42 7.40
CA VAL A 323 8.40 -16.86 8.68
C VAL A 323 9.53 -17.72 9.23
N VAL A 324 10.64 -17.07 9.62
CA VAL A 324 11.79 -17.72 10.25
C VAL A 324 12.05 -17.07 11.60
N ASP A 325 11.97 -17.85 12.66
CA ASP A 325 12.32 -17.41 14.01
C ASP A 325 13.84 -17.58 14.23
N ARG A 326 14.54 -16.49 14.55
CA ARG A 326 15.98 -16.53 14.82
C ARG A 326 16.30 -15.95 16.20
N ALA A 327 17.01 -16.76 17.01
CA ALA A 327 17.66 -16.29 18.22
C ALA A 327 18.71 -15.18 17.90
N PRO A 328 19.03 -14.28 18.87
CA PRO A 328 20.00 -13.21 18.70
C PRO A 328 21.42 -13.80 18.57
N THR A 329 21.83 -14.14 17.36
CA THR A 329 23.22 -14.52 17.09
C THR A 329 23.82 -13.50 16.12
N PRO A 330 25.07 -13.01 16.35
CA PRO A 330 25.69 -12.06 15.43
C PRO A 330 25.88 -12.68 14.05
N LEU A 331 25.63 -11.91 13.04
CA LEU A 331 25.69 -12.21 11.62
C LEU A 331 26.97 -12.99 11.21
N ALA A 332 26.78 -14.22 10.77
CA ALA A 332 27.62 -14.74 9.70
C ALA A 332 27.00 -14.26 8.37
N PRO A 333 27.78 -13.78 7.39
CA PRO A 333 27.25 -13.39 6.10
C PRO A 333 26.66 -14.63 5.42
N SER A 334 25.34 -14.70 5.34
CA SER A 334 24.64 -15.76 4.64
C SER A 334 24.85 -15.59 3.14
N ALA A 335 25.05 -16.71 2.46
CA ALA A 335 25.24 -16.84 1.02
C ALA A 335 24.21 -16.03 0.20
N PRO A 336 24.58 -15.57 -1.00
CA PRO A 336 23.72 -14.81 -1.89
C PRO A 336 22.75 -15.75 -2.61
N ASP A 337 21.63 -16.04 -2.00
CA ASP A 337 20.48 -16.67 -2.63
C ASP A 337 19.21 -15.86 -2.31
N SER A 338 19.12 -14.77 -2.93
CA SER A 338 18.13 -13.83 -3.43
C SER A 338 16.63 -14.12 -3.25
N ALA A 339 16.16 -14.37 -2.03
CA ALA A 339 14.79 -13.98 -1.70
C ALA A 339 14.85 -12.66 -0.91
N ALA A 340 13.99 -11.71 -1.21
CA ALA A 340 13.86 -10.51 -0.41
C ALA A 340 13.69 -10.92 1.07
N GLN A 341 14.60 -10.49 1.92
CA GLN A 341 14.54 -10.79 3.35
C GLN A 341 14.10 -9.54 4.08
N TYR A 342 13.06 -9.68 4.87
CA TYR A 342 12.60 -8.64 5.78
C TYR A 342 12.82 -9.12 7.21
N CYS A 343 13.21 -8.20 8.07
CA CYS A 343 13.46 -8.48 9.48
C CYS A 343 12.50 -7.67 10.36
N ILE A 344 11.77 -8.34 11.24
CA ILE A 344 11.01 -7.71 12.31
C ILE A 344 11.91 -7.65 13.55
N GLU A 345 12.22 -6.44 13.97
CA GLU A 345 12.91 -6.15 15.21
C GLU A 345 11.90 -5.59 16.21
N THR A 346 11.91 -6.12 17.43
CA THR A 346 10.94 -5.73 18.45
C THR A 346 11.64 -5.43 19.75
N THR A 347 11.29 -4.29 20.34
CA THR A 347 11.72 -3.89 21.68
C THR A 347 10.51 -3.81 22.60
N ALA A 348 10.58 -4.44 23.76
CA ALA A 348 9.56 -4.39 24.79
C ALA A 348 10.13 -3.82 26.09
N TYR A 349 9.42 -2.87 26.70
CA TYR A 349 9.80 -2.28 27.99
C TYR A 349 8.57 -2.04 28.88
N GLN A 350 8.75 -2.20 30.18
CA GLN A 350 7.66 -2.00 31.15
C GLN A 350 7.65 -0.55 31.65
N ALA A 351 6.46 0.05 31.69
CA ALA A 351 6.22 1.38 32.23
C ALA A 351 5.01 1.30 33.20
N GLY A 352 5.28 1.07 34.47
CA GLY A 352 4.24 0.88 35.48
C GLY A 352 3.37 -0.37 35.19
N PRO A 353 2.02 -0.21 35.10
CA PRO A 353 1.12 -1.33 34.82
C PRO A 353 1.01 -1.70 33.33
N GLU A 354 1.81 -1.10 32.47
CA GLU A 354 1.77 -1.30 31.03
C GLU A 354 3.10 -1.82 30.49
N ILE A 355 3.03 -2.66 29.45
CA ILE A 355 4.18 -3.05 28.65
C ILE A 355 4.04 -2.37 27.27
N ASN A 356 5.07 -1.63 26.92
CA ASN A 356 5.19 -0.99 25.60
C ASN A 356 5.98 -1.91 24.68
N ILE A 357 5.45 -2.15 23.48
CA ILE A 357 6.08 -2.95 22.43
C ILE A 357 6.28 -2.06 21.22
N VAL A 358 7.52 -1.85 20.83
CA VAL A 358 7.90 -1.12 19.61
C VAL A 358 8.39 -2.13 18.59
N MET A 359 7.80 -2.11 17.42
CA MET A 359 8.13 -3.01 16.33
C MET A 359 8.55 -2.22 15.10
N VAL A 360 9.59 -2.70 14.43
CA VAL A 360 10.06 -2.15 13.17
C VAL A 360 10.26 -3.26 12.17
N LEU A 361 9.86 -3.01 10.92
CA LEU A 361 10.14 -3.87 9.77
C LEU A 361 11.28 -3.26 8.97
N ARG A 362 12.34 -4.02 8.78
CA ARG A 362 13.50 -3.62 8.00
C ARG A 362 13.66 -4.54 6.79
N ASP A 363 13.93 -3.96 5.63
CA ASP A 363 14.44 -4.71 4.48
C ASP A 363 15.92 -5.00 4.71
N ASP A 364 16.28 -6.27 4.90
CA ASP A 364 17.67 -6.69 5.17
C ASP A 364 18.57 -6.54 3.93
N THR A 365 17.98 -6.42 2.72
CA THR A 365 18.75 -6.23 1.48
C THR A 365 19.23 -4.78 1.34
N THR A 366 18.38 -3.83 1.68
CA THR A 366 18.65 -2.39 1.54
C THR A 366 19.04 -1.73 2.86
N GLY A 367 18.75 -2.38 3.99
CA GLY A 367 18.91 -1.82 5.33
C GLY A 367 17.87 -0.76 5.70
N ILE A 368 16.84 -0.55 4.86
CA ILE A 368 15.82 0.49 5.04
C ILE A 368 14.73 -0.02 5.98
N TYR A 369 14.29 0.82 6.90
CA TYR A 369 13.09 0.57 7.70
C TYR A 369 11.84 0.88 6.87
N VAL A 370 11.00 -0.12 6.67
CA VAL A 370 9.84 -0.09 5.77
C VAL A 370 8.56 0.25 6.55
N TRP A 371 8.53 -0.11 7.83
CA TRP A 371 7.38 0.12 8.70
C TRP A 371 7.80 0.13 10.16
N SER A 372 7.09 0.89 10.97
CA SER A 372 7.25 0.91 12.43
C SER A 372 5.93 1.22 13.10
N GLU A 373 5.65 0.57 14.22
CA GLU A 373 4.47 0.82 15.04
C GLU A 373 4.78 0.51 16.51
N SER A 374 4.12 1.24 17.41
CA SER A 374 4.25 1.03 18.86
C SER A 374 2.88 0.73 19.47
N PHE A 375 2.89 -0.16 20.47
CA PHE A 375 1.68 -0.65 21.13
C PHE A 375 1.84 -0.61 22.63
N ARG A 376 0.79 -0.21 23.36
CA ARG A 376 0.70 -0.29 24.82
C ARG A 376 -0.26 -1.40 25.22
N LEU A 377 0.16 -2.27 26.11
CA LEU A 377 -0.63 -3.37 26.63
C LEU A 377 -0.69 -3.26 28.17
N GLY A 378 -1.88 -3.01 28.69
CA GLY A 378 -2.13 -3.06 30.11
C GLY A 378 -2.07 -4.50 30.66
N LEU A 379 -1.40 -4.71 31.78
CA LEU A 379 -1.29 -6.04 32.39
C LEU A 379 -2.65 -6.61 32.80
N GLY A 380 -3.63 -5.77 33.13
CA GLY A 380 -4.97 -6.21 33.54
C GLY A 380 -5.85 -6.74 32.41
N ASN A 381 -5.60 -6.37 31.15
CA ASN A 381 -6.37 -6.82 29.97
C ASN A 381 -5.47 -7.39 28.87
N TRP A 382 -4.30 -7.89 29.24
CA TRP A 382 -3.23 -8.34 28.35
C TRP A 382 -3.73 -9.24 27.22
N PHE A 383 -4.44 -10.31 27.55
CA PHE A 383 -4.80 -11.33 26.55
C PHE A 383 -5.77 -10.81 25.48
N GLU A 384 -6.74 -9.97 25.85
CA GLU A 384 -7.66 -9.38 24.88
C GLU A 384 -6.95 -8.34 23.98
N ALA A 385 -6.14 -7.48 24.59
CA ALA A 385 -5.36 -6.49 23.88
C ALA A 385 -4.33 -7.14 22.96
N GLN A 386 -3.65 -8.18 23.42
CA GLN A 386 -2.67 -8.95 22.67
C GLN A 386 -3.23 -9.49 21.36
N GLN A 387 -4.37 -10.18 21.38
CA GLN A 387 -4.95 -10.75 20.17
C GLN A 387 -5.31 -9.68 19.13
N ARG A 388 -5.93 -8.58 19.57
CA ARG A 388 -6.28 -7.46 18.70
C ARG A 388 -5.05 -6.82 18.07
N ILE A 389 -4.00 -6.60 18.84
CA ILE A 389 -2.76 -5.98 18.37
C ILE A 389 -2.03 -6.91 17.41
N ILE A 390 -1.91 -8.19 17.70
CA ILE A 390 -1.26 -9.17 16.82
C ILE A 390 -1.95 -9.24 15.45
N ARG A 391 -3.30 -9.26 15.43
CA ARG A 391 -4.06 -9.21 14.18
C ARG A 391 -3.77 -7.95 13.39
N ARG A 392 -3.78 -6.79 14.06
CA ARG A 392 -3.46 -5.50 13.42
C ARG A 392 -2.05 -5.48 12.83
N ILE A 393 -1.05 -5.98 13.58
CA ILE A 393 0.33 -6.10 13.12
C ILE A 393 0.40 -6.98 11.87
N ALA A 394 -0.18 -8.17 11.92
CA ALA A 394 -0.14 -9.13 10.84
C ALA A 394 -0.78 -8.56 9.55
N THR A 395 -1.91 -7.86 9.68
CA THR A 395 -2.57 -7.18 8.56
C THR A 395 -1.74 -6.04 8.00
N SER A 396 -1.21 -5.17 8.87
CA SER A 396 -0.38 -4.02 8.45
C SER A 396 0.88 -4.48 7.71
N LEU A 397 1.55 -5.50 8.22
CA LEU A 397 2.71 -6.09 7.58
C LEU A 397 2.37 -6.71 6.22
N ASN A 398 1.24 -7.40 6.11
CA ASN A 398 0.81 -7.99 4.83
C ASN A 398 0.59 -6.91 3.76
N VAL A 399 -0.15 -5.86 4.10
CA VAL A 399 -0.40 -4.74 3.19
C VAL A 399 0.92 -4.06 2.78
N GLN A 400 1.79 -3.78 3.73
CA GLN A 400 3.06 -3.09 3.48
C GLN A 400 3.99 -3.91 2.58
N LEU A 401 4.21 -5.18 2.90
CA LEU A 401 5.08 -6.06 2.13
C LEU A 401 4.57 -6.28 0.70
N THR A 402 3.25 -6.46 0.55
CA THR A 402 2.64 -6.64 -0.78
C THR A 402 2.77 -5.38 -1.63
N THR A 403 2.50 -4.21 -1.05
CA THR A 403 2.59 -2.91 -1.74
C THR A 403 4.01 -2.61 -2.17
N GLU A 404 4.98 -2.79 -1.28
CA GLU A 404 6.40 -2.56 -1.59
C GLU A 404 6.87 -3.48 -2.71
N ARG A 405 6.52 -4.77 -2.64
CA ARG A 405 6.90 -5.74 -3.66
C ARG A 405 6.27 -5.41 -5.02
N LEU A 406 4.99 -5.06 -5.08
CA LEU A 406 4.34 -4.62 -6.32
C LEU A 406 4.98 -3.36 -6.89
N THR A 407 5.38 -2.41 -6.06
CA THR A 407 6.07 -1.18 -6.49
C THR A 407 7.43 -1.52 -7.11
N ARG A 408 8.19 -2.42 -6.48
CA ARG A 408 9.50 -2.89 -6.98
C ARG A 408 9.38 -3.60 -8.33
N LEU A 409 8.34 -4.40 -8.51
CA LEU A 409 8.09 -5.18 -9.73
C LEU A 409 7.48 -4.36 -10.88
N ALA A 410 7.00 -3.17 -10.65
CA ALA A 410 6.24 -2.40 -11.64
C ALA A 410 7.00 -2.10 -12.94
N GLY A 411 8.34 -2.14 -12.93
CA GLY A 411 9.21 -1.93 -14.09
C GLY A 411 9.72 -3.18 -14.79
N GLU A 412 9.53 -4.37 -14.19
CA GLU A 412 10.11 -5.61 -14.70
C GLU A 412 9.21 -6.30 -15.73
N PRO A 413 9.75 -6.88 -16.82
CA PRO A 413 8.99 -7.71 -17.74
C PRO A 413 8.45 -8.98 -17.07
N ASP A 414 7.25 -9.45 -17.45
CA ASP A 414 6.62 -10.64 -16.86
C ASP A 414 7.51 -11.90 -16.93
N VAL A 415 8.32 -12.02 -17.98
CA VAL A 415 9.21 -13.17 -18.20
C VAL A 415 10.44 -13.21 -17.28
N SER A 416 10.82 -12.07 -16.70
CA SER A 416 11.96 -11.99 -15.77
C SER A 416 11.55 -12.26 -14.31
N LEU A 417 10.24 -12.31 -14.03
CA LEU A 417 9.71 -12.48 -12.69
C LEU A 417 9.64 -13.96 -12.29
N ASP A 418 9.88 -14.21 -11.01
CA ASP A 418 9.57 -15.52 -10.44
C ASP A 418 8.05 -15.78 -10.43
N ILE A 419 7.65 -17.03 -10.22
CA ILE A 419 6.24 -17.44 -10.27
C ILE A 419 5.37 -16.71 -9.27
N ARG A 420 5.93 -16.35 -8.12
CA ARG A 420 5.21 -15.66 -7.03
C ARG A 420 5.01 -14.18 -7.36
N ASP A 421 6.01 -13.54 -7.93
CA ASP A 421 5.93 -12.15 -8.38
C ASP A 421 4.97 -12.00 -9.56
N ARG A 422 4.98 -12.96 -10.48
CA ARG A 422 3.96 -13.05 -11.55
C ARG A 422 2.56 -13.22 -10.97
N TRP A 423 2.39 -14.08 -9.97
CA TRP A 423 1.12 -14.22 -9.27
C TRP A 423 0.65 -12.91 -8.62
N LEU A 424 1.51 -12.19 -7.89
CA LEU A 424 1.18 -10.89 -7.30
C LEU A 424 0.78 -9.87 -8.37
N ARG A 425 1.50 -9.82 -9.49
CA ARG A 425 1.15 -8.99 -10.64
C ARG A 425 -0.21 -9.37 -11.23
N GLY A 426 -0.47 -10.66 -11.38
CA GLY A 426 -1.78 -11.17 -11.82
C GLY A 426 -2.91 -10.73 -10.87
N GLN A 427 -2.69 -10.80 -9.55
CA GLN A 427 -3.64 -10.30 -8.54
C GLN A 427 -3.92 -8.79 -8.72
N SER A 428 -2.89 -7.99 -8.88
CA SER A 428 -3.04 -6.54 -9.12
C SER A 428 -3.83 -6.24 -10.40
N LEU A 429 -3.62 -7.00 -11.47
CA LEU A 429 -4.35 -6.84 -12.72
C LEU A 429 -5.81 -7.28 -12.59
N MET A 430 -6.09 -8.38 -11.89
CA MET A 430 -7.45 -8.89 -11.68
C MET A 430 -8.37 -7.85 -11.04
N PHE A 431 -7.88 -7.07 -10.08
CA PHE A 431 -8.66 -6.06 -9.37
C PHE A 431 -8.82 -4.72 -10.12
N LYS A 432 -8.27 -4.59 -11.32
CA LYS A 432 -8.56 -3.42 -12.18
C LYS A 432 -9.93 -3.49 -12.85
N PHE A 433 -10.50 -4.68 -12.98
CA PHE A 433 -11.84 -4.95 -13.54
C PHE A 433 -12.06 -4.43 -14.98
N ASP A 434 -10.99 -4.21 -15.73
CA ASP A 434 -11.05 -3.97 -17.17
C ASP A 434 -10.74 -5.24 -17.97
N ALA A 435 -11.22 -5.32 -19.22
CA ALA A 435 -11.14 -6.53 -20.02
C ALA A 435 -9.70 -6.93 -20.38
N GLU A 436 -8.82 -5.96 -20.64
CA GLU A 436 -7.42 -6.23 -21.02
C GLU A 436 -6.63 -6.76 -19.84
N SER A 437 -6.68 -6.05 -18.69
CA SER A 437 -6.04 -6.49 -17.44
C SER A 437 -6.55 -7.84 -17.00
N TRP A 438 -7.86 -8.11 -17.16
CA TRP A 438 -8.47 -9.39 -16.86
C TRP A 438 -7.88 -10.53 -17.69
N GLN A 439 -7.83 -10.38 -19.01
CA GLN A 439 -7.26 -11.41 -19.90
C GLN A 439 -5.76 -11.62 -19.64
N ARG A 440 -5.03 -10.56 -19.37
CA ARG A 440 -3.62 -10.64 -19.00
C ARG A 440 -3.42 -11.39 -17.68
N ALA A 441 -4.25 -11.14 -16.67
CA ALA A 441 -4.20 -11.89 -15.41
C ALA A 441 -4.47 -13.39 -15.62
N VAL A 442 -5.50 -13.74 -16.42
CA VAL A 442 -5.80 -15.14 -16.77
C VAL A 442 -4.59 -15.81 -17.43
N THR A 443 -3.93 -15.13 -18.36
CA THR A 443 -2.74 -15.64 -19.05
C THR A 443 -1.60 -15.89 -18.07
N ILE A 444 -1.29 -14.91 -17.22
CA ILE A 444 -0.25 -15.01 -16.19
C ILE A 444 -0.49 -16.22 -15.27
N PHE A 445 -1.71 -16.41 -14.78
CA PHE A 445 -2.02 -17.54 -13.89
C PHE A 445 -1.95 -18.89 -14.59
N ARG A 446 -2.42 -18.98 -15.84
CA ARG A 446 -2.34 -20.22 -16.63
C ARG A 446 -0.90 -20.60 -16.97
N ASP A 447 -0.07 -19.62 -17.31
CA ASP A 447 1.34 -19.83 -17.60
C ASP A 447 2.10 -20.27 -16.35
N ALA A 448 1.81 -19.64 -15.22
CA ALA A 448 2.37 -20.02 -13.93
C ALA A 448 1.98 -21.45 -13.51
N ILE A 449 0.73 -21.88 -13.76
CA ILE A 449 0.28 -23.26 -13.50
C ILE A 449 0.99 -24.26 -14.45
N ARG A 450 1.21 -23.91 -15.71
CA ARG A 450 1.94 -24.79 -16.66
C ARG A 450 3.40 -24.98 -16.23
N GLU A 451 4.03 -23.94 -15.74
CA GLU A 451 5.42 -23.98 -15.28
C GLU A 451 5.56 -24.71 -13.93
N ASN A 452 4.66 -24.46 -13.00
CA ASN A 452 4.64 -25.11 -11.68
C ASN A 452 3.22 -25.57 -11.31
N PRO A 453 2.82 -26.78 -11.69
CA PRO A 453 1.49 -27.32 -11.39
C PRO A 453 1.17 -27.50 -9.91
N ALA A 454 2.15 -27.39 -9.02
CA ALA A 454 1.97 -27.49 -7.57
C ALA A 454 1.75 -26.12 -6.89
N PHE A 455 1.75 -25.00 -7.64
CA PHE A 455 1.60 -23.66 -7.06
C PHE A 455 0.12 -23.28 -6.87
N SER A 456 -0.45 -23.65 -5.71
CA SER A 456 -1.86 -23.47 -5.33
C SER A 456 -2.40 -22.03 -5.54
N PRO A 457 -1.68 -20.93 -5.25
CA PRO A 457 -2.24 -19.58 -5.35
C PRO A 457 -2.76 -19.19 -6.74
N CYS A 458 -2.16 -19.72 -7.81
CA CYS A 458 -2.64 -19.44 -9.17
C CYS A 458 -3.97 -20.15 -9.49
N TYR A 459 -4.20 -21.34 -8.94
CA TYR A 459 -5.49 -22.04 -9.04
C TYR A 459 -6.58 -21.25 -8.32
N SER A 460 -6.34 -20.84 -7.07
CA SER A 460 -7.28 -20.03 -6.28
C SER A 460 -7.62 -18.72 -7.00
N SER A 461 -6.63 -18.07 -7.63
CA SER A 461 -6.83 -16.84 -8.39
C SER A 461 -7.71 -17.03 -9.62
N LEU A 462 -7.47 -18.06 -10.41
CA LEU A 462 -8.35 -18.41 -11.56
C LEU A 462 -9.76 -18.74 -11.10
N VAL A 463 -9.89 -19.47 -9.99
CA VAL A 463 -11.19 -19.78 -9.40
C VAL A 463 -11.92 -18.52 -8.98
N GLN A 464 -11.22 -17.60 -8.30
CA GLN A 464 -11.79 -16.30 -7.91
C GLN A 464 -12.27 -15.53 -9.14
N MET A 465 -11.45 -15.43 -10.19
CA MET A 465 -11.84 -14.76 -11.44
C MET A 465 -13.09 -15.40 -12.05
N ASN A 466 -13.12 -16.71 -12.18
CA ASN A 466 -14.29 -17.42 -12.73
C ASN A 466 -15.56 -17.18 -11.89
N ASN A 467 -15.44 -17.15 -10.56
CA ASN A 467 -16.56 -16.95 -9.65
C ASN A 467 -17.13 -15.53 -9.70
N ILE A 468 -16.32 -14.51 -10.08
CA ILE A 468 -16.76 -13.11 -10.12
C ILE A 468 -16.90 -12.53 -11.53
N GLU A 469 -16.59 -13.27 -12.59
CA GLU A 469 -16.61 -12.79 -13.97
C GLU A 469 -17.94 -12.13 -14.36
N HIS A 470 -19.03 -12.78 -14.01
CA HIS A 470 -20.40 -12.29 -14.27
C HIS A 470 -20.74 -10.99 -13.51
N PHE A 471 -20.04 -10.69 -12.45
CA PHE A 471 -20.08 -9.43 -11.72
C PHE A 471 -19.32 -8.31 -12.43
N VAL A 472 -18.14 -8.67 -12.95
CA VAL A 472 -17.16 -7.71 -13.50
C VAL A 472 -17.53 -7.33 -14.92
N HIS A 473 -18.08 -8.30 -15.68
CA HIS A 473 -18.42 -8.14 -17.08
C HIS A 473 -19.93 -8.20 -17.31
N PRO A 474 -20.60 -7.03 -17.42
CA PRO A 474 -22.04 -6.98 -17.67
C PRO A 474 -22.44 -7.73 -18.92
N GLY A 475 -23.48 -8.56 -18.80
CA GLY A 475 -23.95 -9.42 -19.91
C GLY A 475 -23.36 -10.81 -19.93
N ILE A 476 -22.38 -11.12 -19.09
CA ILE A 476 -21.98 -12.49 -18.82
C ILE A 476 -22.92 -13.05 -17.76
N PHE A 477 -23.66 -14.09 -18.11
CA PHE A 477 -24.54 -14.78 -17.18
C PHE A 477 -23.80 -15.94 -16.50
N ARG A 478 -24.28 -16.33 -15.31
CA ARG A 478 -23.78 -17.53 -14.63
C ARG A 478 -24.06 -18.76 -15.47
N ASP A 479 -23.03 -19.57 -15.66
CA ASP A 479 -23.06 -20.79 -16.47
C ASP A 479 -22.77 -22.01 -15.60
N ARG A 480 -23.62 -23.06 -15.69
CA ARG A 480 -23.51 -24.27 -14.86
C ARG A 480 -22.30 -25.12 -15.18
N ASP A 481 -21.95 -25.24 -16.46
CA ASP A 481 -20.82 -26.08 -16.85
C ASP A 481 -19.49 -25.40 -16.47
N LYS A 482 -19.43 -24.07 -16.63
CA LYS A 482 -18.31 -23.28 -16.14
C LYS A 482 -18.20 -23.36 -14.61
N ALA A 483 -19.33 -23.31 -13.87
CA ALA A 483 -19.35 -23.47 -12.41
C ALA A 483 -18.82 -24.83 -11.97
N LYS A 484 -19.20 -25.93 -12.65
CA LYS A 484 -18.66 -27.28 -12.38
C LYS A 484 -17.16 -27.36 -12.63
N ALA A 485 -16.69 -26.85 -13.78
CA ALA A 485 -15.26 -26.84 -14.10
C ALA A 485 -14.46 -26.00 -13.09
N THR A 486 -15.02 -24.88 -12.63
CA THR A 486 -14.42 -24.03 -11.61
C THR A 486 -14.37 -24.73 -10.24
N LEU A 487 -15.40 -25.52 -9.90
CA LEU A 487 -15.43 -26.31 -8.67
C LEU A 487 -14.30 -27.35 -8.63
N GLU A 488 -14.05 -28.05 -9.76
CA GLU A 488 -12.92 -28.99 -9.84
C GLU A 488 -11.57 -28.29 -9.72
N LEU A 489 -11.43 -27.10 -10.31
CA LEU A 489 -10.22 -26.30 -10.18
C LEU A 489 -10.00 -25.83 -8.72
N ALA A 490 -11.07 -25.44 -8.03
CA ALA A 490 -11.05 -25.06 -6.63
C ALA A 490 -10.67 -26.24 -5.72
N LYS A 491 -11.23 -27.42 -5.97
CA LYS A 491 -10.87 -28.67 -5.30
C LYS A 491 -9.37 -28.94 -5.45
N LYS A 492 -8.83 -28.73 -6.65
CA LYS A 492 -7.39 -28.90 -6.89
C LYS A 492 -6.55 -27.92 -6.07
N ALA A 493 -6.97 -26.65 -5.94
CA ALA A 493 -6.26 -25.66 -5.10
C ALA A 493 -6.18 -26.14 -3.63
N VAL A 494 -7.29 -26.58 -3.05
CA VAL A 494 -7.33 -27.11 -1.67
C VAL A 494 -6.51 -28.39 -1.52
N GLN A 495 -6.50 -29.29 -2.49
CA GLN A 495 -5.66 -30.49 -2.47
C GLN A 495 -4.16 -30.16 -2.48
N LEU A 496 -3.75 -29.11 -3.17
CA LEU A 496 -2.37 -28.68 -3.22
C LEU A 496 -1.91 -27.98 -1.93
N ASP A 497 -2.80 -27.23 -1.29
CA ASP A 497 -2.52 -26.57 0.01
C ASP A 497 -3.79 -26.57 0.87
N PRO A 498 -4.00 -27.62 1.70
CA PRO A 498 -5.20 -27.77 2.53
C PRO A 498 -5.34 -26.76 3.66
N VAL A 499 -4.30 -25.97 3.94
CA VAL A 499 -4.31 -24.92 4.99
C VAL A 499 -4.26 -23.52 4.41
N ASP A 500 -4.48 -23.37 3.10
CA ASP A 500 -4.61 -22.07 2.45
C ASP A 500 -6.04 -21.54 2.59
N SER A 501 -6.21 -20.48 3.43
CA SER A 501 -7.51 -19.84 3.67
C SER A 501 -8.16 -19.34 2.39
N ARG A 502 -7.36 -18.81 1.45
CA ARG A 502 -7.83 -18.30 0.16
C ARG A 502 -8.35 -19.42 -0.72
N ALA A 503 -7.70 -20.59 -0.72
CA ALA A 503 -8.19 -21.75 -1.47
C ALA A 503 -9.55 -22.22 -0.94
N HIS A 504 -9.72 -22.27 0.38
CA HIS A 504 -11.02 -22.61 0.99
C HIS A 504 -12.08 -21.53 0.71
N LEU A 505 -11.75 -20.25 0.81
CA LEU A 505 -12.67 -19.16 0.47
C LEU A 505 -13.16 -19.25 -0.98
N CYS A 506 -12.25 -19.48 -1.93
CA CYS A 506 -12.57 -19.65 -3.34
C CYS A 506 -13.40 -20.93 -3.59
N TYR A 507 -13.12 -22.00 -2.86
CA TYR A 507 -13.88 -23.25 -2.95
C TYR A 507 -15.30 -23.08 -2.42
N GLY A 508 -15.49 -22.39 -1.29
CA GLY A 508 -16.81 -22.03 -0.79
C GLY A 508 -17.63 -21.24 -1.80
N TRP A 509 -17.03 -20.19 -2.42
CA TRP A 509 -17.69 -19.45 -3.49
C TRP A 509 -18.01 -20.30 -4.73
N SER A 510 -17.16 -21.25 -5.08
CA SER A 510 -17.46 -22.17 -6.20
C SER A 510 -18.65 -23.07 -5.91
N TYR A 511 -18.85 -23.49 -4.67
CA TYR A 511 -20.06 -24.19 -4.24
C TYR A 511 -21.31 -23.30 -4.37
N VAL A 512 -21.23 -22.03 -3.97
CA VAL A 512 -22.35 -21.07 -4.16
C VAL A 512 -22.69 -20.90 -5.62
N MET A 513 -21.67 -20.75 -6.50
CA MET A 513 -21.87 -20.65 -7.94
C MET A 513 -22.47 -21.90 -8.56
N ALA A 514 -22.18 -23.07 -7.98
CA ALA A 514 -22.76 -24.37 -8.38
C ALA A 514 -24.11 -24.68 -7.71
N TYR A 515 -24.72 -23.70 -6.99
CA TYR A 515 -25.99 -23.85 -6.26
C TYR A 515 -25.96 -24.93 -5.14
N ARG A 516 -24.82 -25.04 -4.48
CA ARG A 516 -24.55 -25.99 -3.38
C ARG A 516 -24.20 -25.22 -2.11
N GLU A 517 -25.09 -24.37 -1.64
CA GLU A 517 -24.86 -23.40 -0.56
C GLU A 517 -24.58 -24.07 0.80
N ALA A 518 -25.10 -25.29 1.02
CA ALA A 518 -24.88 -26.02 2.26
C ALA A 518 -23.41 -26.41 2.47
N GLU A 519 -22.74 -26.84 1.40
CA GLU A 519 -21.32 -27.20 1.43
C GLU A 519 -20.41 -25.97 1.49
N ALA A 520 -20.89 -24.84 0.93
CA ALA A 520 -20.16 -23.59 0.93
C ALA A 520 -19.82 -23.10 2.36
N GLY A 521 -20.78 -23.22 3.28
CA GLY A 521 -20.64 -22.72 4.65
C GLY A 521 -19.43 -23.27 5.39
N SER A 522 -19.22 -24.59 5.31
CA SER A 522 -18.07 -25.23 5.96
C SER A 522 -16.72 -24.71 5.47
N HIS A 523 -16.60 -24.44 4.17
CA HIS A 523 -15.36 -23.89 3.60
C HIS A 523 -15.19 -22.39 3.91
N MET A 524 -16.29 -21.63 4.02
CA MET A 524 -16.25 -20.23 4.44
C MET A 524 -15.82 -20.10 5.91
N ASP A 525 -16.32 -20.97 6.77
CA ASP A 525 -15.94 -21.00 8.19
C ASP A 525 -14.48 -21.41 8.35
N LEU A 526 -14.08 -22.49 7.67
CA LEU A 526 -12.69 -22.95 7.70
C LEU A 526 -11.70 -21.91 7.14
N ALA A 527 -12.08 -21.16 6.09
CA ALA A 527 -11.24 -20.07 5.58
C ALA A 527 -10.99 -19.01 6.66
N CYS A 528 -12.04 -18.63 7.42
CA CYS A 528 -11.91 -17.67 8.52
C CYS A 528 -11.10 -18.26 9.69
N GLU A 529 -11.23 -19.55 10.02
CA GLU A 529 -10.44 -20.20 11.06
C GLU A 529 -8.95 -20.29 10.70
N LEU A 530 -8.65 -20.59 9.43
CA LEU A 530 -7.28 -20.68 8.93
C LEU A 530 -6.57 -19.31 8.90
N ASN A 531 -7.29 -18.24 8.60
CA ASN A 531 -6.73 -16.89 8.63
C ASN A 531 -7.78 -15.82 9.00
N ASP A 532 -7.98 -15.63 10.29
CA ASP A 532 -8.84 -14.59 10.86
C ASP A 532 -8.17 -13.20 10.92
N ASN A 533 -6.95 -13.07 10.40
CA ASN A 533 -6.19 -11.82 10.33
C ASN A 533 -6.31 -11.14 8.94
N ASP A 534 -6.89 -11.82 7.96
CA ASP A 534 -7.10 -11.27 6.62
C ASP A 534 -8.48 -10.59 6.49
N PRO A 535 -8.53 -9.23 6.38
CA PRO A 535 -9.78 -8.51 6.24
C PRO A 535 -10.60 -8.97 5.04
N TRP A 536 -9.94 -9.35 3.94
CA TRP A 536 -10.62 -9.81 2.73
C TRP A 536 -11.32 -11.16 2.93
N THR A 537 -10.67 -12.11 3.60
CA THR A 537 -11.26 -13.41 3.94
C THR A 537 -12.52 -13.23 4.80
N LEU A 538 -12.45 -12.38 5.83
CA LEU A 538 -13.60 -12.07 6.69
C LEU A 538 -14.72 -11.37 5.93
N LEU A 539 -14.39 -10.36 5.13
CA LEU A 539 -15.37 -9.56 4.38
C LEU A 539 -16.06 -10.38 3.28
N SER A 540 -15.31 -11.18 2.55
CA SER A 540 -15.83 -12.05 1.50
C SER A 540 -16.73 -13.15 2.08
N SER A 541 -16.33 -13.73 3.22
CA SER A 541 -17.17 -14.66 3.97
C SER A 541 -18.41 -14.00 4.56
N ALA A 542 -18.32 -12.73 5.02
CA ALA A 542 -19.49 -11.94 5.42
C ALA A 542 -20.48 -11.73 4.26
N GLY A 543 -19.97 -11.51 3.04
CA GLY A 543 -20.77 -11.46 1.82
C GLY A 543 -21.54 -12.76 1.57
N TYR A 544 -20.88 -13.93 1.71
CA TYR A 544 -21.56 -15.21 1.66
C TYR A 544 -22.68 -15.33 2.71
N CYS A 545 -22.40 -15.00 3.97
CA CYS A 545 -23.39 -15.00 5.04
C CYS A 545 -24.57 -14.06 4.73
N GLY A 546 -24.30 -12.90 4.14
CA GLY A 546 -25.32 -11.96 3.67
C GLY A 546 -26.20 -12.52 2.54
N TYR A 547 -25.64 -13.28 1.60
CA TYR A 547 -26.39 -13.85 0.47
C TYR A 547 -27.09 -15.16 0.84
N CYS A 548 -26.43 -16.04 1.58
CA CYS A 548 -26.86 -17.44 1.74
C CYS A 548 -26.97 -17.90 3.20
N GLY A 549 -26.33 -17.21 4.15
CA GLY A 549 -26.16 -17.68 5.53
C GLY A 549 -26.84 -16.80 6.59
N SER A 550 -26.27 -16.79 7.80
CA SER A 550 -26.75 -16.03 8.95
C SER A 550 -26.45 -14.53 8.80
N ILE A 551 -27.43 -13.69 9.12
CA ILE A 551 -27.26 -12.23 9.08
C ILE A 551 -26.41 -11.73 10.23
N GLU A 552 -26.46 -12.40 11.37
CA GLU A 552 -25.64 -12.11 12.55
C GLU A 552 -24.16 -12.34 12.25
N GLN A 553 -23.85 -13.46 11.59
CA GLN A 553 -22.49 -13.74 11.14
C GLN A 553 -22.02 -12.74 10.08
N ALA A 554 -22.90 -12.35 9.15
CA ALA A 554 -22.58 -11.32 8.15
C ALA A 554 -22.16 -10.00 8.81
N ARG A 555 -22.94 -9.53 9.79
CA ARG A 555 -22.61 -8.30 10.56
C ARG A 555 -21.32 -8.44 11.35
N SER A 556 -21.16 -9.54 12.07
CA SER A 556 -20.00 -9.78 12.93
C SER A 556 -18.71 -9.82 12.12
N ARG A 557 -18.65 -10.63 11.04
CA ARG A 557 -17.46 -10.73 10.15
C ARG A 557 -17.17 -9.43 9.43
N ALA A 558 -18.19 -8.72 8.94
CA ALA A 558 -18.00 -7.42 8.30
C ALA A 558 -17.43 -6.39 9.28
N HIS A 559 -17.92 -6.34 10.50
CA HIS A 559 -17.39 -5.47 11.55
C HIS A 559 -15.92 -5.81 11.89
N GLN A 560 -15.60 -7.10 12.03
CA GLN A 560 -14.23 -7.56 12.28
C GLN A 560 -13.30 -7.19 11.13
N ALA A 561 -13.72 -7.38 9.86
CA ALA A 561 -12.96 -7.00 8.70
C ALA A 561 -12.62 -5.50 8.69
N LEU A 562 -13.61 -4.66 9.01
CA LEU A 562 -13.42 -3.20 9.07
C LEU A 562 -12.46 -2.80 10.20
N ALA A 563 -12.55 -3.47 11.35
CA ALA A 563 -11.66 -3.22 12.48
C ALA A 563 -10.18 -3.59 12.19
N LEU A 564 -9.96 -4.54 11.27
CA LEU A 564 -8.62 -4.95 10.84
C LEU A 564 -8.05 -4.09 9.71
N SER A 565 -8.90 -3.42 8.91
CA SER A 565 -8.47 -2.61 7.76
C SER A 565 -8.35 -1.14 8.17
N PRO A 566 -7.14 -0.60 8.42
CA PRO A 566 -6.99 0.79 8.85
C PRO A 566 -7.36 1.81 7.75
N ALA A 567 -7.29 1.39 6.48
CA ALA A 567 -7.67 2.17 5.32
C ALA A 567 -8.38 1.28 4.29
N PRO A 568 -9.69 0.98 4.49
CA PRO A 568 -10.42 0.11 3.59
C PRO A 568 -10.40 0.63 2.15
N SER A 569 -10.13 -0.28 1.20
CA SER A 569 -10.19 0.02 -0.23
C SER A 569 -11.62 0.33 -0.70
N TYR A 570 -11.75 0.95 -1.86
CA TYR A 570 -13.07 1.21 -2.45
C TYR A 570 -13.87 -0.08 -2.68
N LEU A 571 -13.19 -1.19 -2.98
CA LEU A 571 -13.83 -2.49 -3.14
C LEU A 571 -14.36 -3.02 -1.80
N GLU A 572 -13.59 -2.90 -0.73
CA GLU A 572 -14.05 -3.28 0.61
C GLU A 572 -15.28 -2.45 1.02
N TRP A 573 -15.26 -1.14 0.78
CA TRP A 573 -16.44 -0.29 1.01
C TRP A 573 -17.66 -0.74 0.20
N ALA A 574 -17.49 -1.13 -1.06
CA ALA A 574 -18.57 -1.66 -1.88
C ALA A 574 -19.18 -2.94 -1.29
N TYR A 575 -18.35 -3.88 -0.83
CA TYR A 575 -18.81 -5.10 -0.16
C TYR A 575 -19.54 -4.79 1.14
N HIS A 576 -19.01 -3.89 1.97
CA HIS A 576 -19.69 -3.44 3.20
C HIS A 576 -21.06 -2.84 2.91
N GLY A 577 -21.20 -2.03 1.85
CA GLY A 577 -22.48 -1.46 1.43
C GLY A 577 -23.50 -2.53 1.07
N VAL A 578 -23.11 -3.53 0.29
CA VAL A 578 -23.97 -4.67 -0.06
C VAL A 578 -24.39 -5.45 1.18
N ILE A 579 -23.46 -5.73 2.10
CA ILE A 579 -23.74 -6.45 3.34
C ILE A 579 -24.73 -5.65 4.21
N ARG A 580 -24.52 -4.35 4.38
CA ARG A 580 -25.47 -3.46 5.11
C ARG A 580 -26.86 -3.48 4.50
N PHE A 581 -26.96 -3.40 3.17
CA PHE A 581 -28.25 -3.52 2.48
C PHE A 581 -28.93 -4.84 2.82
N LEU A 582 -28.23 -5.97 2.69
CA LEU A 582 -28.75 -7.31 3.00
C LEU A 582 -29.15 -7.45 4.48
N CYS A 583 -28.56 -6.67 5.37
CA CYS A 583 -28.92 -6.56 6.78
C CYS A 583 -30.12 -5.64 7.05
N GLY A 584 -30.70 -4.98 6.02
CA GLY A 584 -31.77 -4.01 6.15
C GLY A 584 -31.33 -2.62 6.61
N ASP A 585 -30.04 -2.35 6.70
CA ASP A 585 -29.47 -1.05 7.01
C ASP A 585 -29.28 -0.25 5.70
N TYR A 586 -30.36 0.25 5.14
CA TYR A 586 -30.35 0.95 3.85
C TYR A 586 -29.65 2.30 3.92
N ALA A 587 -29.79 3.04 5.02
CA ALA A 587 -29.12 4.31 5.22
C ALA A 587 -27.61 4.14 5.33
N GLY A 588 -27.15 3.21 6.15
CA GLY A 588 -25.74 2.88 6.28
C GLY A 588 -25.15 2.27 4.99
N ALA A 589 -25.96 1.58 4.19
CA ALA A 589 -25.53 1.10 2.88
C ALA A 589 -25.22 2.26 1.93
N LEU A 590 -26.07 3.30 1.87
CA LEU A 590 -25.80 4.50 1.05
C LEU A 590 -24.54 5.22 1.47
N GLU A 591 -24.37 5.49 2.78
CA GLU A 591 -23.15 6.10 3.32
C GLU A 591 -21.89 5.33 2.90
N THR A 592 -21.97 4.01 2.95
CA THR A 592 -20.85 3.13 2.62
C THR A 592 -20.57 3.10 1.11
N PHE A 593 -21.61 3.11 0.27
CA PHE A 593 -21.47 3.21 -1.18
C PHE A 593 -20.87 4.54 -1.64
N ASP A 594 -21.12 5.64 -0.93
CA ASP A 594 -20.45 6.92 -1.21
C ASP A 594 -18.94 6.83 -1.03
N ARG A 595 -18.48 6.11 -0.02
CA ARG A 595 -17.05 5.84 0.20
C ARG A 595 -16.44 4.92 -0.85
N ALA A 596 -17.21 4.05 -1.47
CA ALA A 596 -16.76 3.09 -2.48
C ALA A 596 -16.54 3.70 -3.88
N GLN A 597 -16.94 4.95 -4.11
CA GLN A 597 -16.66 5.74 -5.33
C GLN A 597 -16.98 5.01 -6.66
N GLY A 598 -17.98 4.14 -6.69
CA GLY A 598 -18.42 3.50 -7.94
C GLY A 598 -17.48 2.42 -8.48
N VAL A 599 -16.65 1.80 -7.65
CA VAL A 599 -15.71 0.74 -8.04
C VAL A 599 -16.37 -0.46 -8.73
N LEU A 600 -17.60 -0.81 -8.34
CA LEU A 600 -18.39 -1.87 -8.98
C LEU A 600 -19.50 -1.27 -9.87
N LYS A 601 -19.60 -1.77 -11.09
CA LYS A 601 -20.60 -1.31 -12.07
C LYS A 601 -22.04 -1.55 -11.61
N THR A 602 -22.27 -2.50 -10.70
CA THR A 602 -23.59 -2.82 -10.13
C THR A 602 -24.02 -1.92 -8.97
N MET A 603 -23.11 -1.11 -8.40
CA MET A 603 -23.40 -0.27 -7.24
C MET A 603 -24.59 0.68 -7.42
N PRO A 604 -24.78 1.39 -8.55
CA PRO A 604 -25.91 2.29 -8.67
C PRO A 604 -27.26 1.57 -8.56
N ALA A 605 -27.36 0.30 -8.97
CA ALA A 605 -28.56 -0.50 -8.79
C ALA A 605 -28.85 -0.81 -7.31
N TRP A 606 -27.82 -1.11 -6.51
CA TRP A 606 -27.97 -1.28 -5.07
C TRP A 606 -28.35 0.03 -4.38
N ARG A 607 -27.78 1.15 -4.82
CA ARG A 607 -28.16 2.50 -4.34
C ARG A 607 -29.61 2.81 -4.65
N ALA A 608 -30.07 2.54 -5.89
CA ALA A 608 -31.46 2.73 -6.29
C ALA A 608 -32.43 1.92 -5.40
N ALA A 609 -32.09 0.65 -5.14
CA ALA A 609 -32.88 -0.19 -4.26
C ALA A 609 -32.90 0.32 -2.82
N ALA A 610 -31.77 0.79 -2.28
CA ALA A 610 -31.69 1.35 -0.93
C ALA A 610 -32.50 2.66 -0.79
N LEU A 611 -32.39 3.56 -1.77
CA LEU A 611 -33.13 4.82 -1.81
C LEU A 611 -34.65 4.56 -1.82
N PHE A 612 -35.11 3.58 -2.60
CA PHE A 612 -36.53 3.22 -2.60
C PHE A 612 -37.00 2.76 -1.22
N HIS A 613 -36.25 1.91 -0.53
CA HIS A 613 -36.61 1.46 0.82
C HIS A 613 -36.59 2.58 1.87
N LEU A 614 -35.86 3.66 1.64
CA LEU A 614 -35.87 4.86 2.48
C LEU A 614 -37.00 5.85 2.11
N GLY A 615 -37.79 5.55 1.09
CA GLY A 615 -38.90 6.44 0.64
C GLY A 615 -38.47 7.49 -0.39
N GLU A 616 -37.20 7.52 -0.80
CA GLU A 616 -36.62 8.48 -1.73
C GLU A 616 -36.88 8.06 -3.20
N ALA A 617 -38.15 7.90 -3.58
CA ALA A 617 -38.55 7.30 -4.86
C ALA A 617 -38.08 8.09 -6.10
N ALA A 618 -37.90 9.40 -6.00
CA ALA A 618 -37.41 10.23 -7.10
C ALA A 618 -35.91 9.97 -7.35
N MET A 619 -35.11 9.98 -6.30
CA MET A 619 -33.68 9.70 -6.36
C MET A 619 -33.41 8.24 -6.76
N ALA A 620 -34.26 7.30 -6.30
CA ALA A 620 -34.16 5.90 -6.69
C ALA A 620 -34.31 5.71 -8.20
N ARG A 621 -35.28 6.41 -8.83
CA ARG A 621 -35.49 6.37 -10.30
C ARG A 621 -34.33 7.01 -11.06
N GLU A 622 -33.77 8.09 -10.56
CA GLU A 622 -32.63 8.75 -11.18
C GLU A 622 -31.40 7.82 -11.17
N GLU A 623 -31.13 7.17 -10.03
CA GLU A 623 -30.02 6.18 -9.92
C GLU A 623 -30.27 4.97 -10.83
N ALA A 624 -31.51 4.47 -10.92
CA ALA A 624 -31.87 3.38 -11.81
C ALA A 624 -31.59 3.75 -13.28
N GLN A 625 -32.01 4.95 -13.71
CA GLN A 625 -31.75 5.41 -15.06
C GLN A 625 -30.26 5.60 -15.36
N ARG A 626 -29.52 6.13 -14.38
CA ARG A 626 -28.05 6.26 -14.46
C ARG A 626 -27.41 4.89 -14.63
N PHE A 627 -27.84 3.90 -13.86
CA PHE A 627 -27.37 2.52 -13.98
C PHE A 627 -27.66 1.95 -15.37
N MET A 628 -28.91 2.01 -15.84
CA MET A 628 -29.32 1.46 -17.13
C MET A 628 -28.54 2.07 -18.30
N ASN A 629 -28.34 3.38 -18.27
CA ASN A 629 -27.56 4.07 -19.30
C ASN A 629 -26.07 3.72 -19.24
N GLY A 630 -25.50 3.66 -18.04
CA GLY A 630 -24.10 3.33 -17.84
C GLY A 630 -23.78 1.88 -18.20
N ILE A 631 -24.60 0.92 -17.77
CA ILE A 631 -24.30 -0.50 -17.94
C ILE A 631 -24.31 -0.93 -19.41
N ARG A 632 -25.12 -0.30 -20.25
CA ARG A 632 -25.16 -0.57 -21.69
C ARG A 632 -23.81 -0.33 -22.39
N SER A 633 -23.07 0.67 -21.94
CA SER A 633 -21.75 0.99 -22.50
C SER A 633 -20.66 -0.03 -22.13
N PHE A 634 -20.90 -0.86 -21.12
CA PHE A 634 -20.01 -1.92 -20.67
C PHE A 634 -20.50 -3.32 -21.03
N TRP A 635 -21.60 -3.43 -21.75
CA TRP A 635 -22.22 -4.71 -22.06
C TRP A 635 -21.35 -5.53 -23.02
N VAL A 636 -20.98 -6.73 -22.60
CA VAL A 636 -20.19 -7.68 -23.40
C VAL A 636 -20.98 -8.94 -23.78
N GLY A 637 -22.24 -9.07 -23.31
CA GLY A 637 -23.10 -10.18 -23.64
C GLY A 637 -23.50 -10.20 -25.12
N SER A 638 -23.83 -11.39 -25.65
CA SER A 638 -24.28 -11.57 -27.03
C SER A 638 -25.72 -11.08 -27.29
N SER A 639 -26.53 -10.93 -26.23
CA SER A 639 -27.91 -10.40 -26.31
C SER A 639 -27.94 -8.86 -26.26
N LEU A 640 -28.95 -8.27 -26.90
CA LEU A 640 -29.16 -6.83 -26.81
C LEU A 640 -29.44 -6.42 -25.34
N PRO A 641 -28.81 -5.34 -24.81
CA PRO A 641 -28.98 -4.90 -23.44
C PRO A 641 -30.28 -4.12 -23.26
N THR A 642 -31.43 -4.79 -23.40
CA THR A 642 -32.73 -4.21 -23.01
C THR A 642 -32.80 -4.12 -21.49
N ASP A 643 -33.74 -3.30 -20.97
CA ASP A 643 -33.92 -3.13 -19.52
C ASP A 643 -34.24 -4.45 -18.84
N GLU A 644 -35.03 -5.35 -19.50
CA GLU A 644 -35.34 -6.68 -18.99
C GLU A 644 -34.10 -7.57 -18.92
N VAL A 645 -33.27 -7.57 -19.97
CA VAL A 645 -32.05 -8.39 -20.04
C VAL A 645 -31.03 -7.90 -19.01
N ILE A 646 -30.87 -6.58 -18.87
CA ILE A 646 -29.97 -5.99 -17.86
C ILE A 646 -30.46 -6.33 -16.45
N THR A 647 -31.79 -6.21 -16.18
CA THR A 647 -32.36 -6.54 -14.87
C THR A 647 -32.22 -8.02 -14.55
N HIS A 648 -32.44 -8.88 -15.55
CA HIS A 648 -32.24 -10.32 -15.41
C HIS A 648 -30.79 -10.65 -15.07
N TRP A 649 -29.83 -10.09 -15.84
CA TRP A 649 -28.40 -10.23 -15.54
C TRP A 649 -28.05 -9.78 -14.13
N LEU A 650 -28.52 -8.59 -13.70
CA LEU A 650 -28.24 -8.03 -12.38
C LEU A 650 -28.74 -8.95 -11.26
N LEU A 651 -29.96 -9.44 -11.36
CA LEU A 651 -30.56 -10.34 -10.35
C LEU A 651 -29.87 -11.71 -10.33
N GLN A 652 -29.39 -12.21 -11.49
CA GLN A 652 -28.64 -13.45 -11.55
C GLN A 652 -27.20 -13.29 -11.05
N ALA A 653 -26.59 -12.12 -11.26
CA ALA A 653 -25.23 -11.86 -10.82
C ALA A 653 -25.09 -11.99 -9.29
N HIS A 654 -26.12 -11.71 -8.53
CA HIS A 654 -26.09 -11.77 -7.06
C HIS A 654 -26.73 -13.08 -6.55
N PRO A 655 -25.94 -14.02 -5.98
CA PRO A 655 -26.40 -15.35 -5.59
C PRO A 655 -27.17 -15.34 -4.26
N ILE A 656 -28.20 -14.50 -4.14
CA ILE A 656 -29.01 -14.37 -2.93
C ILE A 656 -29.96 -15.58 -2.84
N SER A 657 -29.66 -16.56 -1.98
CA SER A 657 -30.52 -17.73 -1.79
C SER A 657 -31.60 -17.51 -0.73
N VAL A 658 -31.38 -16.59 0.24
CA VAL A 658 -32.37 -16.28 1.29
C VAL A 658 -33.56 -15.49 0.71
N PRO A 659 -34.81 -16.05 0.76
CA PRO A 659 -35.95 -15.47 0.06
C PRO A 659 -36.28 -14.03 0.45
N VAL A 660 -36.25 -13.73 1.76
CA VAL A 660 -36.58 -12.37 2.27
C VAL A 660 -35.62 -11.31 1.73
N ARG A 661 -34.31 -11.62 1.69
CA ARG A 661 -33.28 -10.66 1.22
C ARG A 661 -33.34 -10.48 -0.29
N ARG A 662 -33.59 -11.56 -1.02
CA ARG A 662 -33.80 -11.51 -2.47
C ARG A 662 -35.04 -10.67 -2.81
N GLU A 663 -36.12 -10.86 -2.05
CA GLU A 663 -37.35 -10.10 -2.26
C GLU A 663 -37.15 -8.62 -1.91
N ALA A 664 -36.38 -8.29 -0.85
CA ALA A 664 -36.06 -6.91 -0.52
C ALA A 664 -35.30 -6.23 -1.68
N LEU A 665 -34.29 -6.89 -2.27
CA LEU A 665 -33.59 -6.36 -3.45
C LEU A 665 -34.56 -6.19 -4.63
N ARG A 666 -35.41 -7.19 -4.91
CA ARG A 666 -36.36 -7.17 -6.00
C ARG A 666 -37.39 -6.05 -5.86
N GLN A 667 -37.93 -5.86 -4.64
CA GLN A 667 -38.85 -4.77 -4.34
C GLN A 667 -38.21 -3.40 -4.49
N GLY A 668 -36.99 -3.25 -3.95
CA GLY A 668 -36.19 -2.03 -4.08
C GLY A 668 -35.94 -1.65 -5.54
N LEU A 669 -35.51 -2.61 -6.35
CA LEU A 669 -35.29 -2.41 -7.80
C LEU A 669 -36.60 -2.11 -8.53
N GLY A 670 -37.67 -2.90 -8.30
CA GLY A 670 -38.97 -2.67 -8.92
C GLY A 670 -39.56 -1.30 -8.60
N GLY A 671 -39.44 -0.87 -7.34
CA GLY A 671 -39.89 0.46 -6.91
C GLY A 671 -39.03 1.59 -7.49
N ALA A 672 -37.77 1.34 -7.80
CA ALA A 672 -36.89 2.26 -8.51
C ALA A 672 -37.13 2.28 -10.05
N GLY A 673 -38.03 1.40 -10.57
CA GLY A 673 -38.39 1.38 -11.99
C GLY A 673 -37.73 0.28 -12.84
N PHE A 674 -37.00 -0.67 -12.22
CA PHE A 674 -36.50 -1.83 -12.96
C PHE A 674 -37.63 -2.79 -13.34
N PRO A 675 -37.60 -3.40 -14.53
CA PRO A 675 -38.59 -4.39 -14.97
C PRO A 675 -38.35 -5.76 -14.31
N VAL A 676 -38.77 -5.91 -13.06
CA VAL A 676 -38.55 -7.12 -12.25
C VAL A 676 -39.63 -8.19 -12.41
N GLN A 677 -40.75 -7.91 -13.15
CA GLN A 677 -41.85 -8.84 -13.35
C GLN A 677 -41.44 -9.95 -14.34
N GLY A 678 -41.87 -11.20 -14.06
CA GLY A 678 -41.58 -12.35 -14.95
C GLY A 678 -40.19 -12.92 -14.86
N ILE A 679 -39.28 -12.30 -14.07
CA ILE A 679 -37.92 -12.84 -13.86
C ILE A 679 -37.99 -13.88 -12.76
N THR A 680 -38.15 -15.15 -13.15
CA THR A 680 -38.03 -16.31 -12.28
C THR A 680 -36.57 -16.76 -12.17
N ARG A 681 -36.21 -17.37 -11.04
CA ARG A 681 -34.91 -18.02 -10.85
C ARG A 681 -34.71 -19.04 -11.99
N LEU A 682 -33.71 -18.88 -12.83
CA LEU A 682 -33.23 -20.00 -13.64
C LEU A 682 -32.77 -21.10 -12.68
N ALA A 683 -33.50 -22.19 -12.68
CA ALA A 683 -33.23 -23.38 -11.88
C ALA A 683 -31.90 -24.03 -12.29
#